data_06d3990a0913ef84e774e5326e39d864
#
_entry.id   06d3990a0913ef84e774e5326e39d864
#
_cell.length_a   1.000
_cell.length_b   1.000
_cell.length_c   1.000
_cell.angle_alpha   90.00
_cell.angle_beta   90.00
_cell.angle_gamma   90.00
#
_symmetry.space_group_name_H-M   'P 1'
#
loop_
_entity.id
_entity.type
_entity.pdbx_description
1 polymer ?
#
loop_
_entity_poly.entity_id
_entity_poly.type
_entity_poly.pdbx_seq_one_letter_code
_entity_poly.pdbx_strand_id
1 'polypeptide(L)'
;MAHKNVDYKPEDIQFPNQKIVQSELVHEMQSSYIEYAMSVIVGRALPDVRDGLKPVHRRILYAMYEDGLTSDKAFKKSATCVGDVLGRYHPHGDASVYDALVRLAQDFSMRYMLVDGHGNFGSIDGDPPAAYRYTEARMSKIANEMLRDIDKETVDWDPNFDESRKEPRVLPARFPNLLVNGSSGIAVGMATNIPPHNLTEVINACVCVLDNPEATLYDLMQHVTGPDFPTKGIIMGRSGIRAAYATGRGKIILRARTEFEEFGRDRTRIIVTELPYQVNKRMLIKNMADQVNDKRLEGISDIRDETDRTGMRIVIEVKHDANPQVVLNRLFAQTQLQTSFAINMLALVDNQKQPKILSLRHIIDEYLTFQEELITRRTQYDLKKAREREHLLQGLLIAQDNIDEVIHIIRTSYDDAKEKLMERFSLSDIQAQAILDMRLKALQGLDREKLQNEFDELEKKIAYFVELLSNETMLKGVLKDELLEIRDKYGDERKTEIQEVEDEIDIEDLIEEEQCVFTLTRNGYIKRTSASEYTAQSKGGMGKKGITTRDEDTVVDVFTASTHDYILFFTDTGKVYRKKGYQIPESGKAAKGTNIVNIIQVETGERVQAMIHFRDLNAENLFLTMVTRNGTVKRLPVETLKNLRNNGIRALNLDEGDELVSVRETDGEQKILIATHDGMAVVFDETDVRAMGRTAVGVRGIKLREGDYVVGAARAQEGKEVLTITEKGYGKKTPVEEYRITNRGGLGIKNYMVTEKTGGIVGVKVVDGSEDLLLVTRAGILIRTPVEAIRTTGRATQGVIVMRFKEEGDSVISMALTEHEESEE
;
A
#
# COMPACT_ATOMS: atom_id res chain seq x y z
N MET A 1 -3.12 -43.14 6.12
CA MET A 1 -4.12 -44.10 5.60
C MET A 1 -3.85 -44.31 4.13
N ALA A 2 -3.50 -45.51 3.71
CA ALA A 2 -3.23 -45.79 2.29
C ALA A 2 -4.55 -45.70 1.51
N HIS A 3 -4.56 -44.80 0.52
CA HIS A 3 -5.70 -44.69 -0.42
C HIS A 3 -5.78 -45.99 -1.19
N LYS A 4 -6.90 -46.73 -1.04
CA LYS A 4 -7.23 -47.83 -1.91
C LYS A 4 -7.52 -47.26 -3.29
N ASN A 5 -6.66 -47.56 -4.25
CA ASN A 5 -6.98 -47.35 -5.64
C ASN A 5 -8.23 -48.18 -5.95
N VAL A 6 -9.28 -47.51 -6.31
CA VAL A 6 -10.49 -48.20 -6.85
C VAL A 6 -10.18 -48.49 -8.29
N ASP A 7 -9.80 -49.74 -8.59
CA ASP A 7 -9.64 -50.20 -9.97
C ASP A 7 -11.04 -50.33 -10.60
N TYR A 8 -11.35 -49.45 -11.53
CA TYR A 8 -12.54 -49.54 -12.37
C TYR A 8 -12.37 -50.72 -13.35
N LYS A 9 -13.34 -51.61 -13.36
CA LYS A 9 -13.38 -52.71 -14.36
C LYS A 9 -13.90 -52.18 -15.67
N PRO A 10 -13.41 -52.67 -16.83
CA PRO A 10 -13.95 -52.28 -18.15
C PRO A 10 -15.46 -52.44 -18.30
N GLU A 11 -16.04 -53.35 -17.51
CA GLU A 11 -17.47 -53.68 -17.47
C GLU A 11 -18.31 -52.56 -16.82
N ASP A 12 -17.71 -51.66 -16.06
CA ASP A 12 -18.39 -50.55 -15.40
C ASP A 12 -18.50 -49.29 -16.29
N ILE A 13 -17.94 -49.36 -17.52
CA ILE A 13 -17.94 -48.25 -18.46
C ILE A 13 -19.17 -48.32 -19.34
N GLN A 14 -20.18 -47.49 -19.07
CA GLN A 14 -21.41 -47.42 -19.90
C GLN A 14 -21.18 -46.88 -21.32
N PHE A 15 -20.07 -46.16 -21.55
CA PHE A 15 -19.74 -45.60 -22.87
C PHE A 15 -18.31 -45.99 -23.27
N PRO A 16 -18.14 -46.79 -24.37
CA PRO A 16 -16.82 -47.31 -24.76
C PRO A 16 -15.77 -46.25 -25.13
N ASN A 17 -16.18 -45.02 -25.42
CA ASN A 17 -15.29 -43.90 -25.73
C ASN A 17 -15.09 -42.92 -24.53
N GLN A 18 -15.56 -43.31 -23.36
CA GLN A 18 -15.43 -42.47 -22.15
C GLN A 18 -14.01 -42.61 -21.55
N LYS A 19 -13.35 -41.47 -21.36
CA LYS A 19 -12.10 -41.40 -20.63
C LYS A 19 -12.39 -41.08 -19.18
N ILE A 20 -12.17 -42.02 -18.26
CA ILE A 20 -12.26 -41.79 -16.82
C ILE A 20 -10.90 -41.32 -16.33
N VAL A 21 -10.87 -40.13 -15.77
CA VAL A 21 -9.68 -39.55 -15.16
C VAL A 21 -9.88 -39.56 -13.64
N GLN A 22 -8.94 -40.11 -12.88
CA GLN A 22 -8.97 -40.05 -11.44
C GLN A 22 -8.52 -38.65 -11.03
N SER A 23 -9.35 -37.95 -10.24
CA SER A 23 -9.03 -36.67 -9.63
C SER A 23 -9.25 -36.80 -8.11
N GLU A 24 -8.26 -36.37 -7.34
CA GLU A 24 -8.40 -36.30 -5.88
C GLU A 24 -9.34 -35.17 -5.49
N LEU A 25 -10.39 -35.47 -4.74
CA LEU A 25 -11.39 -34.49 -4.31
C LEU A 25 -10.74 -33.28 -3.58
N VAL A 26 -9.73 -33.52 -2.76
CA VAL A 26 -9.02 -32.46 -2.02
C VAL A 26 -8.29 -31.52 -2.97
N HIS A 27 -7.60 -32.05 -3.96
CA HIS A 27 -6.90 -31.27 -4.97
C HIS A 27 -7.87 -30.46 -5.84
N GLU A 28 -8.95 -31.08 -6.29
CA GLU A 28 -9.99 -30.44 -7.08
C GLU A 28 -10.67 -29.30 -6.32
N MET A 29 -11.02 -29.53 -5.06
CA MET A 29 -11.60 -28.49 -4.21
C MET A 29 -10.62 -27.35 -3.94
N GLN A 30 -9.35 -27.63 -3.70
CA GLN A 30 -8.34 -26.59 -3.50
C GLN A 30 -8.14 -25.74 -4.75
N SER A 31 -8.02 -26.37 -5.91
CA SER A 31 -7.86 -25.68 -7.19
C SER A 31 -9.07 -24.81 -7.51
N SER A 32 -10.27 -25.39 -7.45
CA SER A 32 -11.52 -24.67 -7.72
C SER A 32 -11.78 -23.53 -6.73
N TYR A 33 -11.42 -23.71 -5.46
CA TYR A 33 -11.55 -22.65 -4.46
C TYR A 33 -10.58 -21.48 -4.71
N ILE A 34 -9.34 -21.77 -5.12
CA ILE A 34 -8.35 -20.75 -5.47
C ILE A 34 -8.82 -19.98 -6.71
N GLU A 35 -9.29 -20.66 -7.74
CA GLU A 35 -9.82 -20.02 -8.96
C GLU A 35 -11.02 -19.12 -8.64
N TYR A 36 -11.96 -19.60 -7.83
CA TYR A 36 -13.09 -18.81 -7.37
C TYR A 36 -12.64 -17.59 -6.56
N ALA A 37 -11.72 -17.78 -5.60
CA ALA A 37 -11.19 -16.69 -4.78
C ALA A 37 -10.52 -15.61 -5.65
N MET A 38 -9.69 -16.01 -6.61
CA MET A 38 -9.05 -15.09 -7.55
C MET A 38 -10.06 -14.35 -8.42
N SER A 39 -11.08 -15.04 -8.92
CA SER A 39 -12.16 -14.43 -9.69
C SER A 39 -12.92 -13.37 -8.88
N VAL A 40 -13.20 -13.64 -7.59
CA VAL A 40 -13.90 -12.68 -6.72
C VAL A 40 -13.00 -11.51 -6.35
N ILE A 41 -11.73 -11.75 -6.06
CA ILE A 41 -10.78 -10.69 -5.65
C ILE A 41 -10.54 -9.70 -6.80
N VAL A 42 -10.15 -10.21 -7.97
CA VAL A 42 -9.78 -9.37 -9.12
C VAL A 42 -10.99 -8.95 -9.95
N GLY A 43 -11.92 -9.85 -10.17
CA GLY A 43 -13.03 -9.68 -11.13
C GLY A 43 -14.33 -9.12 -10.54
N ARG A 44 -14.43 -8.91 -9.22
CA ARG A 44 -15.73 -8.53 -8.62
C ARG A 44 -15.65 -7.53 -7.47
N ALA A 45 -14.87 -7.82 -6.42
CA ALA A 45 -15.06 -7.17 -5.12
C ALA A 45 -14.15 -5.97 -4.88
N LEU A 46 -12.93 -5.97 -5.42
CA LEU A 46 -11.93 -4.94 -5.14
C LEU A 46 -11.85 -3.90 -6.28
N PRO A 47 -11.66 -2.62 -5.92
CA PRO A 47 -11.42 -1.56 -6.90
C PRO A 47 -9.97 -1.57 -7.40
N ASP A 48 -9.76 -1.09 -8.62
CA ASP A 48 -8.44 -0.73 -9.12
C ASP A 48 -7.99 0.60 -8.50
N VAL A 49 -6.75 0.69 -8.07
CA VAL A 49 -6.21 1.91 -7.43
C VAL A 49 -6.21 3.11 -8.37
N ARG A 50 -6.12 2.89 -9.68
CA ARG A 50 -5.99 3.93 -10.71
C ARG A 50 -7.31 4.65 -10.99
N ASP A 51 -8.42 3.93 -11.14
CA ASP A 51 -9.73 4.51 -11.45
C ASP A 51 -10.76 4.39 -10.32
N GLY A 52 -10.45 3.64 -9.26
CA GLY A 52 -11.31 3.46 -8.10
C GLY A 52 -12.59 2.67 -8.37
N LEU A 53 -12.65 1.96 -9.49
CA LEU A 53 -13.85 1.25 -9.92
C LEU A 53 -13.70 -0.27 -9.80
N LYS A 54 -14.81 -0.91 -9.46
CA LYS A 54 -14.98 -2.35 -9.66
C LYS A 54 -15.36 -2.63 -11.12
N PRO A 55 -15.15 -3.85 -11.62
CA PRO A 55 -15.47 -4.19 -13.01
C PRO A 55 -16.89 -3.81 -13.43
N VAL A 56 -17.89 -4.07 -12.60
CA VAL A 56 -19.29 -3.75 -12.93
C VAL A 56 -19.51 -2.25 -13.14
N HIS A 57 -18.96 -1.40 -12.29
CA HIS A 57 -19.10 0.05 -12.40
C HIS A 57 -18.37 0.58 -13.64
N ARG A 58 -17.19 0.05 -13.93
CA ARG A 58 -16.42 0.40 -15.13
C ARG A 58 -17.17 0.05 -16.41
N ARG A 59 -17.76 -1.12 -16.45
CA ARG A 59 -18.58 -1.58 -17.57
C ARG A 59 -19.83 -0.76 -17.78
N ILE A 60 -20.49 -0.34 -16.70
CA ILE A 60 -21.66 0.55 -16.76
C ILE A 60 -21.26 1.89 -17.39
N LEU A 61 -20.23 2.54 -16.91
CA LEU A 61 -19.79 3.84 -17.42
C LEU A 61 -19.30 3.73 -18.87
N TYR A 62 -18.57 2.69 -19.21
CA TYR A 62 -18.11 2.49 -20.58
C TYR A 62 -19.26 2.20 -21.56
N ALA A 63 -20.22 1.37 -21.19
CA ALA A 63 -21.41 1.13 -22.03
C ALA A 63 -22.23 2.41 -22.25
N MET A 64 -22.41 3.22 -21.23
CA MET A 64 -23.08 4.52 -21.37
C MET A 64 -22.32 5.47 -22.30
N TYR A 65 -21.00 5.49 -22.22
CA TYR A 65 -20.15 6.28 -23.11
C TYR A 65 -20.26 5.81 -24.56
N GLU A 66 -20.17 4.50 -24.81
CA GLU A 66 -20.31 3.89 -26.12
C GLU A 66 -21.66 4.19 -26.77
N ASP A 67 -22.75 4.23 -25.98
CA ASP A 67 -24.08 4.58 -26.41
C ASP A 67 -24.33 6.09 -26.53
N GLY A 68 -23.32 6.92 -26.27
CA GLY A 68 -23.42 8.37 -26.33
C GLY A 68 -24.34 8.97 -25.25
N LEU A 69 -24.53 8.29 -24.12
CA LEU A 69 -25.34 8.75 -23.00
C LEU A 69 -24.61 9.73 -22.09
N THR A 70 -24.05 10.77 -22.67
CA THR A 70 -23.35 11.82 -21.93
C THR A 70 -24.34 12.80 -21.27
N SER A 71 -23.84 13.62 -20.35
CA SER A 71 -24.65 14.52 -19.54
C SER A 71 -25.43 15.59 -20.33
N ASP A 72 -25.05 15.84 -21.57
CA ASP A 72 -25.68 16.79 -22.49
C ASP A 72 -26.80 16.15 -23.34
N LYS A 73 -26.95 14.83 -23.29
CA LYS A 73 -27.97 14.08 -24.04
C LYS A 73 -29.21 13.81 -23.21
N ALA A 74 -30.24 13.36 -23.87
CA ALA A 74 -31.48 12.96 -23.20
C ALA A 74 -31.27 11.69 -22.38
N PHE A 75 -32.04 11.56 -21.29
CA PHE A 75 -32.10 10.34 -20.51
C PHE A 75 -32.60 9.16 -21.35
N LYS A 76 -32.07 7.97 -21.08
CA LYS A 76 -32.58 6.69 -21.58
C LYS A 76 -33.09 5.84 -20.41
N LYS A 77 -33.98 4.90 -20.70
CA LYS A 77 -34.47 3.95 -19.71
C LYS A 77 -33.30 3.17 -19.11
N SER A 78 -33.28 3.02 -17.79
CA SER A 78 -32.28 2.19 -17.10
C SER A 78 -32.23 0.77 -17.63
N ALA A 79 -33.37 0.24 -18.08
CA ALA A 79 -33.46 -1.06 -18.74
C ALA A 79 -32.56 -1.18 -19.98
N THR A 80 -32.43 -0.11 -20.77
CA THR A 80 -31.54 -0.09 -21.94
C THR A 80 -30.08 -0.18 -21.46
N CYS A 81 -29.68 0.66 -20.51
CA CYS A 81 -28.31 0.66 -19.97
C CYS A 81 -27.93 -0.71 -19.37
N VAL A 82 -28.82 -1.28 -18.57
CA VAL A 82 -28.61 -2.60 -17.95
C VAL A 82 -28.51 -3.69 -19.03
N GLY A 83 -29.37 -3.68 -20.02
CA GLY A 83 -29.38 -4.63 -21.13
C GLY A 83 -28.10 -4.58 -21.97
N ASP A 84 -27.61 -3.37 -22.25
CA ASP A 84 -26.35 -3.18 -23.00
C ASP A 84 -25.12 -3.66 -22.23
N VAL A 85 -25.09 -3.42 -20.93
CA VAL A 85 -24.01 -3.93 -20.05
C VAL A 85 -24.03 -5.46 -20.00
N LEU A 86 -25.18 -6.06 -19.80
CA LEU A 86 -25.34 -7.53 -19.74
C LEU A 86 -24.97 -8.19 -21.06
N GLY A 87 -25.48 -7.65 -22.15
CA GLY A 87 -25.28 -8.25 -23.48
C GLY A 87 -23.87 -8.10 -24.03
N ARG A 88 -23.15 -7.07 -23.59
CA ARG A 88 -21.83 -6.73 -24.16
C ARG A 88 -20.66 -7.10 -23.27
N TYR A 89 -20.78 -6.93 -21.93
CA TYR A 89 -19.59 -6.92 -21.04
C TYR A 89 -19.74 -7.72 -19.75
N HIS A 90 -20.94 -7.83 -19.16
CA HIS A 90 -21.10 -8.36 -17.81
C HIS A 90 -22.13 -9.50 -17.74
N PRO A 91 -21.70 -10.76 -17.95
CA PRO A 91 -22.60 -11.93 -18.06
C PRO A 91 -23.07 -12.42 -16.68
N HIS A 92 -23.79 -11.56 -15.93
CA HIS A 92 -24.32 -11.84 -14.60
C HIS A 92 -25.78 -11.42 -14.50
N GLY A 93 -26.40 -11.53 -13.34
CA GLY A 93 -27.81 -11.16 -13.15
C GLY A 93 -28.08 -9.66 -13.35
N ASP A 94 -29.19 -9.34 -13.98
CA ASP A 94 -29.66 -7.97 -14.25
C ASP A 94 -29.86 -7.15 -12.99
N ALA A 95 -30.34 -7.76 -11.90
CA ALA A 95 -30.48 -7.11 -10.60
C ALA A 95 -29.15 -6.55 -10.07
N SER A 96 -28.05 -7.31 -10.22
CA SER A 96 -26.74 -6.87 -9.73
C SER A 96 -26.20 -5.67 -10.51
N VAL A 97 -26.41 -5.62 -11.81
CA VAL A 97 -26.01 -4.48 -12.66
C VAL A 97 -26.88 -3.28 -12.35
N TYR A 98 -28.19 -3.46 -12.20
CA TYR A 98 -29.10 -2.36 -11.85
C TYR A 98 -28.80 -1.78 -10.46
N ASP A 99 -28.56 -2.63 -9.45
CA ASP A 99 -28.20 -2.16 -8.10
C ASP A 99 -26.89 -1.35 -8.11
N ALA A 100 -25.90 -1.77 -8.90
CA ALA A 100 -24.66 -1.02 -9.08
C ALA A 100 -24.91 0.33 -9.77
N LEU A 101 -25.73 0.38 -10.83
CA LEU A 101 -26.11 1.62 -11.50
C LEU A 101 -26.86 2.56 -10.57
N VAL A 102 -27.80 2.05 -9.80
CA VAL A 102 -28.58 2.81 -8.81
C VAL A 102 -27.65 3.45 -7.78
N ARG A 103 -26.71 2.69 -7.24
CA ARG A 103 -25.76 3.21 -6.25
C ARG A 103 -24.93 4.38 -6.79
N LEU A 104 -24.52 4.33 -8.06
CA LEU A 104 -23.79 5.43 -8.70
C LEU A 104 -24.62 6.71 -8.86
N ALA A 105 -25.95 6.63 -8.77
CA ALA A 105 -26.88 7.74 -8.88
C ALA A 105 -27.45 8.22 -7.54
N GLN A 106 -27.10 7.59 -6.42
CA GLN A 106 -27.60 7.94 -5.08
C GLN A 106 -26.71 9.02 -4.44
N ASP A 107 -27.30 10.17 -4.12
CA ASP A 107 -26.62 11.30 -3.48
C ASP A 107 -26.21 11.05 -2.03
N PHE A 108 -26.83 10.07 -1.37
CA PHE A 108 -26.49 9.61 -0.02
C PHE A 108 -25.49 8.45 0.01
N SER A 109 -25.16 7.87 -1.14
CA SER A 109 -24.17 6.79 -1.28
C SER A 109 -22.85 7.27 -1.88
N MET A 110 -22.91 8.19 -2.84
CA MET A 110 -21.76 8.71 -3.57
C MET A 110 -21.50 10.16 -3.19
N ARG A 111 -20.26 10.47 -2.88
CA ARG A 111 -19.86 11.86 -2.61
C ARG A 111 -19.96 12.72 -3.88
N TYR A 112 -19.60 12.15 -5.02
CA TYR A 112 -19.78 12.69 -6.36
C TYR A 112 -20.42 11.62 -7.23
N MET A 113 -21.69 11.80 -7.56
CA MET A 113 -22.43 10.84 -8.36
C MET A 113 -21.86 10.73 -9.77
N LEU A 114 -21.67 9.51 -10.25
CA LEU A 114 -21.20 9.23 -11.61
C LEU A 114 -22.33 8.99 -12.60
N VAL A 115 -23.53 8.74 -12.11
CA VAL A 115 -24.76 8.60 -12.90
C VAL A 115 -25.76 9.67 -12.50
N ASP A 116 -26.35 10.31 -13.49
CA ASP A 116 -27.48 11.23 -13.34
C ASP A 116 -28.76 10.43 -13.55
N GLY A 117 -29.53 10.25 -12.48
CA GLY A 117 -30.73 9.46 -12.45
C GLY A 117 -31.99 10.30 -12.46
N HIS A 118 -33.03 9.84 -13.17
CA HIS A 118 -34.34 10.44 -13.21
C HIS A 118 -35.39 9.41 -12.80
N GLY A 119 -36.12 9.72 -11.74
CA GLY A 119 -37.13 8.84 -11.13
C GLY A 119 -36.77 8.45 -9.69
N ASN A 120 -37.28 7.34 -9.20
CA ASN A 120 -37.04 6.86 -7.85
C ASN A 120 -35.82 5.92 -7.82
N PHE A 121 -34.74 6.39 -7.28
CA PHE A 121 -33.48 5.64 -7.08
C PHE A 121 -33.25 5.20 -5.62
N GLY A 122 -34.32 5.11 -4.84
CA GLY A 122 -34.22 4.75 -3.42
C GLY A 122 -34.10 5.96 -2.50
N SER A 123 -34.04 5.74 -1.22
CA SER A 123 -33.94 6.78 -0.20
C SER A 123 -33.07 6.35 0.99
N ILE A 124 -32.72 7.31 1.83
CA ILE A 124 -31.98 7.08 3.07
C ILE A 124 -32.80 6.24 4.10
N ASP A 125 -34.09 6.09 3.88
CA ASP A 125 -34.95 5.22 4.65
C ASP A 125 -34.85 3.74 4.28
N GLY A 126 -34.03 3.43 3.27
CA GLY A 126 -33.86 2.09 2.75
C GLY A 126 -34.98 1.66 1.80
N ASP A 127 -35.78 2.61 1.27
CA ASP A 127 -36.74 2.31 0.22
C ASP A 127 -35.99 1.82 -1.01
N PRO A 128 -36.43 0.72 -1.63
CA PRO A 128 -35.81 0.21 -2.86
C PRO A 128 -36.07 1.18 -4.03
N PRO A 129 -35.18 1.19 -5.04
CA PRO A 129 -35.44 1.92 -6.27
C PRO A 129 -36.64 1.32 -6.99
N ALA A 130 -37.28 2.14 -7.84
CA ALA A 130 -38.30 1.64 -8.77
C ALA A 130 -37.61 0.65 -9.76
N ALA A 131 -38.40 -0.27 -10.31
CA ALA A 131 -37.90 -1.22 -11.31
C ALA A 131 -37.24 -0.48 -12.50
N TYR A 132 -36.18 -1.03 -13.08
CA TYR A 132 -35.38 -0.37 -14.12
C TYR A 132 -36.16 0.02 -15.39
N ARG A 133 -37.32 -0.55 -15.60
CA ARG A 133 -38.24 -0.15 -16.69
C ARG A 133 -38.90 1.23 -16.47
N TYR A 134 -38.91 1.73 -15.24
CA TYR A 134 -39.52 3.02 -14.89
C TYR A 134 -38.47 4.15 -14.75
N THR A 135 -37.27 3.83 -14.30
CA THR A 135 -36.20 4.81 -14.09
C THR A 135 -35.45 5.12 -15.38
N GLU A 136 -34.86 6.29 -15.43
CA GLU A 136 -34.03 6.75 -16.53
C GLU A 136 -32.67 7.20 -16.02
N ALA A 137 -31.63 7.04 -16.83
CA ALA A 137 -30.26 7.35 -16.46
C ALA A 137 -29.45 7.92 -17.63
N ARG A 138 -28.43 8.66 -17.28
CA ARG A 138 -27.33 9.10 -18.16
C ARG A 138 -26.08 9.33 -17.32
N MET A 139 -24.93 9.54 -17.96
CA MET A 139 -23.74 9.92 -17.23
C MET A 139 -23.90 11.30 -16.60
N SER A 140 -23.34 11.47 -15.40
CA SER A 140 -23.21 12.80 -14.78
C SER A 140 -22.14 13.63 -15.46
N LYS A 141 -22.10 14.94 -15.19
CA LYS A 141 -21.07 15.83 -15.75
C LYS A 141 -19.65 15.41 -15.37
N ILE A 142 -19.43 15.04 -14.11
CA ILE A 142 -18.11 14.61 -13.63
C ILE A 142 -17.70 13.24 -14.19
N ALA A 143 -18.67 12.37 -14.53
CA ALA A 143 -18.38 11.07 -15.12
C ALA A 143 -17.71 11.18 -16.50
N ASN A 144 -17.92 12.28 -17.22
CA ASN A 144 -17.20 12.53 -18.48
C ASN A 144 -15.69 12.59 -18.27
N GLU A 145 -15.23 13.06 -17.11
CA GLU A 145 -13.81 13.11 -16.78
C GLU A 145 -13.22 11.71 -16.49
N MET A 146 -14.06 10.73 -16.13
CA MET A 146 -13.63 9.34 -16.00
C MET A 146 -13.24 8.69 -17.34
N LEU A 147 -13.87 9.14 -18.42
CA LEU A 147 -13.74 8.58 -19.77
C LEU A 147 -13.01 9.48 -20.74
N ARG A 148 -12.59 10.67 -20.29
CA ARG A 148 -11.88 11.64 -21.13
C ARG A 148 -10.62 11.03 -21.75
N ASP A 149 -10.47 11.23 -23.06
CA ASP A 149 -9.35 10.73 -23.86
C ASP A 149 -9.23 9.19 -23.96
N ILE A 150 -10.28 8.43 -23.66
CA ILE A 150 -10.27 6.95 -23.77
C ILE A 150 -10.01 6.50 -25.22
N ASP A 151 -10.43 7.27 -26.21
CA ASP A 151 -10.29 6.94 -27.63
C ASP A 151 -8.88 7.25 -28.18
N LYS A 152 -7.97 7.74 -27.32
CA LYS A 152 -6.60 8.12 -27.71
C LYS A 152 -5.55 7.09 -27.29
N GLU A 153 -5.91 5.82 -27.27
CA GLU A 153 -5.02 4.71 -26.87
C GLU A 153 -4.37 4.89 -25.49
N THR A 154 -5.06 5.59 -24.56
CA THR A 154 -4.55 5.96 -23.25
C THR A 154 -4.54 4.81 -22.25
N VAL A 155 -5.39 3.81 -22.45
CA VAL A 155 -5.59 2.67 -21.55
C VAL A 155 -5.46 1.35 -22.29
N ASP A 156 -5.23 0.27 -21.55
CA ASP A 156 -5.19 -1.07 -22.10
C ASP A 156 -6.59 -1.65 -22.25
N TRP A 157 -6.76 -2.52 -23.23
CA TRP A 157 -8.01 -3.14 -23.59
C TRP A 157 -7.92 -4.66 -23.51
N ASP A 158 -8.92 -5.26 -22.89
CA ASP A 158 -9.10 -6.70 -22.83
C ASP A 158 -10.28 -7.16 -23.71
N PRO A 159 -10.29 -8.40 -24.21
CA PRO A 159 -11.48 -8.96 -24.81
C PRO A 159 -12.59 -9.10 -23.76
N ASN A 160 -13.85 -8.93 -24.17
CA ASN A 160 -14.99 -9.23 -23.33
C ASN A 160 -15.17 -10.75 -23.18
N PHE A 161 -16.21 -11.18 -22.43
CA PHE A 161 -16.43 -12.58 -22.08
C PHE A 161 -16.61 -13.54 -23.26
N ASP A 162 -17.08 -13.07 -24.42
CA ASP A 162 -17.28 -13.86 -25.65
C ASP A 162 -16.31 -13.51 -26.79
N GLU A 163 -15.31 -12.66 -26.49
CA GLU A 163 -14.30 -12.17 -27.42
C GLU A 163 -14.86 -11.39 -28.64
N SER A 164 -16.14 -11.03 -28.62
CA SER A 164 -16.79 -10.30 -29.72
C SER A 164 -16.45 -8.81 -29.70
N ARG A 165 -16.04 -8.27 -28.55
CA ARG A 165 -15.73 -6.85 -28.31
C ARG A 165 -14.52 -6.71 -27.41
N LYS A 166 -14.03 -5.49 -27.30
CA LYS A 166 -13.01 -5.09 -26.31
C LYS A 166 -13.62 -4.21 -25.25
N GLU A 167 -13.17 -4.39 -24.02
CA GLU A 167 -13.50 -3.54 -22.89
C GLU A 167 -12.24 -2.90 -22.30
N PRO A 168 -12.30 -1.69 -21.75
CA PRO A 168 -11.15 -1.07 -21.13
C PRO A 168 -10.83 -1.77 -19.81
N ARG A 169 -9.54 -2.09 -19.60
CA ARG A 169 -9.06 -2.67 -18.33
C ARG A 169 -9.19 -1.69 -17.19
N VAL A 170 -8.99 -0.41 -17.47
CA VAL A 170 -9.11 0.71 -16.56
C VAL A 170 -9.63 1.92 -17.31
N LEU A 171 -10.36 2.81 -16.64
CA LEU A 171 -10.76 4.09 -17.23
C LEU A 171 -9.66 5.14 -17.02
N PRO A 172 -9.57 6.17 -17.89
CA PRO A 172 -8.63 7.27 -17.74
C PRO A 172 -8.69 8.00 -16.39
N ALA A 173 -9.88 8.12 -15.80
CA ALA A 173 -10.10 8.66 -14.46
C ALA A 173 -9.29 9.94 -14.19
N ARG A 174 -9.63 11.05 -14.84
CA ARG A 174 -8.90 12.31 -14.78
C ARG A 174 -8.96 13.01 -13.41
N PHE A 175 -9.65 12.43 -12.45
CA PHE A 175 -9.64 12.79 -11.05
C PHE A 175 -9.47 11.53 -10.17
N PRO A 176 -8.93 11.64 -8.96
CA PRO A 176 -8.60 10.49 -8.10
C PRO A 176 -9.87 9.85 -7.47
N ASN A 177 -10.63 9.15 -8.30
CA ASN A 177 -11.96 8.63 -7.93
C ASN A 177 -11.94 7.67 -6.75
N LEU A 178 -10.87 6.87 -6.57
CA LEU A 178 -10.79 5.94 -5.44
C LEU A 178 -10.91 6.65 -4.09
N LEU A 179 -10.19 7.76 -3.91
CA LEU A 179 -10.27 8.57 -2.69
C LEU A 179 -11.54 9.41 -2.65
N VAL A 180 -11.93 10.00 -3.77
CA VAL A 180 -13.05 10.94 -3.83
C VAL A 180 -14.38 10.27 -3.52
N ASN A 181 -14.68 9.12 -4.14
CA ASN A 181 -15.91 8.38 -3.92
C ASN A 181 -15.77 7.21 -2.95
N GLY A 182 -14.54 6.80 -2.66
CA GLY A 182 -14.29 5.62 -1.86
C GLY A 182 -14.72 4.32 -2.54
N SER A 183 -14.64 3.22 -1.82
CA SER A 183 -15.12 1.92 -2.25
C SER A 183 -15.33 1.00 -1.06
N SER A 184 -16.32 0.12 -1.11
CA SER A 184 -16.52 -0.93 -0.12
C SER A 184 -16.77 -2.25 -0.83
N GLY A 185 -16.21 -3.34 -0.33
CA GLY A 185 -16.37 -4.65 -0.94
C GLY A 185 -15.82 -5.77 -0.07
N ILE A 186 -16.45 -6.93 -0.17
CA ILE A 186 -16.06 -8.14 0.56
C ILE A 186 -15.62 -9.18 -0.48
N ALA A 187 -14.35 -9.53 -0.44
CA ALA A 187 -13.76 -10.59 -1.24
C ALA A 187 -13.55 -11.86 -0.40
N VAL A 188 -12.91 -12.85 -0.97
CA VAL A 188 -12.52 -14.07 -0.25
C VAL A 188 -11.27 -13.79 0.59
N GLY A 189 -11.39 -13.90 1.91
CA GLY A 189 -10.30 -13.70 2.84
C GLY A 189 -9.86 -12.24 3.07
N MET A 190 -10.50 -11.27 2.41
CA MET A 190 -10.17 -9.86 2.54
C MET A 190 -11.38 -8.96 2.24
N ALA A 191 -11.35 -7.74 2.74
CA ALA A 191 -12.38 -6.74 2.49
C ALA A 191 -11.75 -5.37 2.32
N THR A 192 -12.38 -4.53 1.51
CA THR A 192 -12.03 -3.12 1.38
C THR A 192 -13.14 -2.24 1.93
N ASN A 193 -12.76 -1.12 2.55
CA ASN A 193 -13.69 -0.11 3.01
C ASN A 193 -12.98 1.25 3.03
N ILE A 194 -12.96 1.90 1.88
CA ILE A 194 -12.31 3.18 1.66
C ILE A 194 -13.37 4.26 1.75
N PRO A 195 -13.24 5.24 2.67
CA PRO A 195 -14.21 6.32 2.81
C PRO A 195 -14.08 7.33 1.65
N PRO A 196 -15.17 8.02 1.32
CA PRO A 196 -15.12 9.13 0.36
C PRO A 196 -14.41 10.37 0.95
N HIS A 197 -13.92 11.24 0.07
CA HIS A 197 -13.19 12.46 0.41
C HIS A 197 -13.66 13.65 -0.43
N ASN A 198 -13.32 14.85 0.01
CA ASN A 198 -13.56 16.05 -0.75
C ASN A 198 -12.62 16.16 -1.95
N LEU A 199 -13.16 16.45 -3.14
CA LEU A 199 -12.41 16.53 -4.39
C LEU A 199 -11.31 17.59 -4.33
N THR A 200 -11.64 18.78 -3.83
CA THR A 200 -10.69 19.89 -3.71
C THR A 200 -9.52 19.52 -2.81
N GLU A 201 -9.78 18.90 -1.67
CA GLU A 201 -8.75 18.46 -0.73
C GLU A 201 -7.83 17.42 -1.36
N VAL A 202 -8.38 16.41 -2.01
CA VAL A 202 -7.59 15.32 -2.62
C VAL A 202 -6.76 15.84 -3.80
N ILE A 203 -7.31 16.69 -4.64
CA ILE A 203 -6.55 17.29 -5.74
C ILE A 203 -5.43 18.19 -5.20
N ASN A 204 -5.68 18.98 -4.17
CA ASN A 204 -4.64 19.77 -3.53
C ASN A 204 -3.51 18.90 -2.96
N ALA A 205 -3.82 17.75 -2.39
CA ALA A 205 -2.82 16.78 -1.95
C ALA A 205 -2.02 16.19 -3.13
N CYS A 206 -2.69 15.85 -4.24
CA CYS A 206 -2.02 15.41 -5.47
C CYS A 206 -1.05 16.48 -5.99
N VAL A 207 -1.47 17.74 -6.03
CA VAL A 207 -0.63 18.88 -6.43
C VAL A 207 0.54 19.06 -5.47
N CYS A 208 0.32 18.92 -4.15
CA CYS A 208 1.40 18.96 -3.15
C CYS A 208 2.49 17.91 -3.44
N VAL A 209 2.10 16.69 -3.81
CA VAL A 209 3.05 15.63 -4.17
C VAL A 209 3.78 15.93 -5.49
N LEU A 210 3.10 16.51 -6.48
CA LEU A 210 3.73 16.93 -7.75
C LEU A 210 4.78 18.03 -7.54
N ASP A 211 4.47 19.00 -6.68
CA ASP A 211 5.38 20.11 -6.35
C ASP A 211 6.52 19.67 -5.42
N ASN A 212 6.25 18.74 -4.52
CA ASN A 212 7.24 18.19 -3.58
C ASN A 212 7.13 16.66 -3.51
N PRO A 213 7.92 15.92 -4.28
CA PRO A 213 7.95 14.46 -4.24
C PRO A 213 8.29 13.85 -2.87
N GLU A 214 8.94 14.62 -2.00
CA GLU A 214 9.32 14.21 -0.64
C GLU A 214 8.28 14.63 0.42
N ALA A 215 7.09 15.09 0.01
CA ALA A 215 6.02 15.49 0.92
C ALA A 215 5.70 14.37 1.92
N THR A 216 5.63 14.72 3.20
CA THR A 216 5.33 13.79 4.29
C THR A 216 3.82 13.58 4.44
N LEU A 217 3.43 12.61 5.26
CA LEU A 217 2.02 12.44 5.62
C LEU A 217 1.47 13.71 6.29
N TYR A 218 2.27 14.38 7.10
CA TYR A 218 1.88 15.64 7.73
C TYR A 218 1.53 16.71 6.69
N ASP A 219 2.36 16.86 5.65
CA ASP A 219 2.11 17.81 4.56
C ASP A 219 0.81 17.47 3.80
N LEU A 220 0.57 16.19 3.54
CA LEU A 220 -0.67 15.74 2.89
C LEU A 220 -1.90 16.02 3.74
N MET A 221 -1.81 15.82 5.06
CA MET A 221 -2.92 16.06 5.98
C MET A 221 -3.24 17.55 6.19
N GLN A 222 -2.37 18.47 5.77
CA GLN A 222 -2.72 19.89 5.69
C GLN A 222 -3.76 20.15 4.59
N HIS A 223 -3.81 19.30 3.57
CA HIS A 223 -4.75 19.39 2.46
C HIS A 223 -5.94 18.45 2.62
N VAL A 224 -5.68 17.17 2.94
CA VAL A 224 -6.72 16.16 3.20
C VAL A 224 -6.89 16.00 4.70
N THR A 225 -7.80 16.75 5.27
CA THR A 225 -8.01 16.75 6.73
C THR A 225 -8.69 15.49 7.25
N GLY A 226 -9.45 14.81 6.40
CA GLY A 226 -10.15 13.57 6.73
C GLY A 226 -11.16 13.16 5.67
N PRO A 227 -11.86 12.03 5.87
CA PRO A 227 -12.99 11.63 5.03
C PRO A 227 -14.08 12.69 4.97
N ASP A 228 -14.81 12.73 3.87
CA ASP A 228 -15.91 13.65 3.63
C ASP A 228 -17.13 12.90 3.08
N PHE A 229 -18.12 12.64 3.93
CA PHE A 229 -19.24 11.79 3.61
C PHE A 229 -20.39 12.57 2.94
N PRO A 230 -21.12 11.96 1.99
CA PRO A 230 -22.26 12.61 1.33
C PRO A 230 -23.41 12.91 2.29
N THR A 231 -23.54 12.12 3.34
CA THR A 231 -24.57 12.28 4.39
C THR A 231 -24.17 13.29 5.46
N LYS A 232 -23.05 13.96 5.30
CA LYS A 232 -22.53 14.95 6.25
C LYS A 232 -22.14 14.29 7.58
N GLY A 233 -22.70 14.74 8.72
CA GLY A 233 -22.36 14.24 10.04
C GLY A 233 -21.06 14.79 10.59
N ILE A 234 -20.59 14.21 11.70
CA ILE A 234 -19.39 14.67 12.43
C ILE A 234 -18.47 13.49 12.62
N ILE A 235 -17.18 13.69 12.32
CA ILE A 235 -16.11 12.75 12.70
C ILE A 235 -15.57 13.17 14.07
N MET A 236 -15.54 12.25 15.02
CA MET A 236 -15.02 12.50 16.36
C MET A 236 -13.56 12.09 16.45
N GLY A 237 -12.69 13.07 16.60
CA GLY A 237 -11.26 12.87 16.73
C GLY A 237 -10.50 12.66 15.40
N ARG A 238 -9.18 12.85 15.45
CA ARG A 238 -8.29 12.73 14.27
C ARG A 238 -7.35 11.53 14.32
N SER A 239 -7.22 10.88 15.46
CA SER A 239 -6.28 9.77 15.66
C SER A 239 -6.56 8.60 14.69
N GLY A 240 -7.84 8.22 14.53
CA GLY A 240 -8.25 7.18 13.59
C GLY A 240 -8.00 7.54 12.13
N ILE A 241 -8.17 8.82 11.76
CA ILE A 241 -7.85 9.33 10.42
C ILE A 241 -6.34 9.23 10.17
N ARG A 242 -5.53 9.70 11.12
CA ARG A 242 -4.07 9.66 11.03
C ARG A 242 -3.56 8.22 10.89
N ALA A 243 -4.08 7.29 11.70
CA ALA A 243 -3.75 5.88 11.61
C ALA A 243 -4.10 5.29 10.23
N ALA A 244 -5.29 5.59 9.71
CA ALA A 244 -5.73 5.11 8.41
C ALA A 244 -4.85 5.64 7.27
N TYR A 245 -4.50 6.91 7.30
CA TYR A 245 -3.67 7.52 6.24
C TYR A 245 -2.21 7.07 6.29
N ALA A 246 -1.70 6.76 7.50
CA ALA A 246 -0.34 6.24 7.66
C ALA A 246 -0.21 4.77 7.24
N THR A 247 -1.16 3.92 7.64
CA THR A 247 -1.05 2.46 7.55
C THR A 247 -2.03 1.82 6.56
N GLY A 248 -3.03 2.55 6.09
CA GLY A 248 -4.14 2.01 5.32
C GLY A 248 -5.26 1.40 6.16
N ARG A 249 -5.11 1.35 7.48
CA ARG A 249 -6.11 0.84 8.43
C ARG A 249 -6.33 1.81 9.57
N GLY A 250 -7.60 2.01 9.92
CA GLY A 250 -7.97 2.86 11.04
C GLY A 250 -9.43 2.72 11.37
N LYS A 251 -9.84 3.28 12.49
CA LYS A 251 -11.22 3.31 12.94
C LYS A 251 -11.59 4.74 13.30
N ILE A 252 -12.58 5.27 12.64
CA ILE A 252 -13.14 6.59 12.94
C ILE A 252 -14.52 6.45 13.56
N ILE A 253 -14.90 7.42 14.36
CA ILE A 253 -16.21 7.49 14.98
C ILE A 253 -17.02 8.57 14.26
N LEU A 254 -18.16 8.17 13.73
CA LEU A 254 -19.12 9.05 13.08
C LEU A 254 -20.27 9.32 14.03
N ARG A 255 -20.65 10.57 14.16
CA ARG A 255 -21.74 11.01 15.00
C ARG A 255 -22.76 11.81 14.20
N ALA A 256 -24.05 11.61 14.49
CA ALA A 256 -25.12 12.42 13.97
C ALA A 256 -24.99 13.87 14.44
N ARG A 257 -25.43 14.81 13.60
CA ARG A 257 -25.59 16.21 14.04
C ARG A 257 -26.90 16.35 14.78
N THR A 258 -26.80 16.84 16.00
CA THR A 258 -27.94 16.99 16.90
C THR A 258 -27.98 18.40 17.47
N GLU A 259 -29.18 18.90 17.70
CA GLU A 259 -29.46 20.22 18.30
C GLU A 259 -30.53 20.07 19.37
N PHE A 260 -30.47 20.93 20.38
CA PHE A 260 -31.52 21.00 21.38
C PHE A 260 -32.48 22.13 21.00
N GLU A 261 -33.80 21.86 21.07
CA GLU A 261 -34.82 22.80 20.81
C GLU A 261 -35.81 22.80 21.97
N GLU A 262 -36.10 23.98 22.52
CA GLU A 262 -37.10 24.13 23.57
C GLU A 262 -38.48 24.20 22.96
N PHE A 263 -39.44 23.52 23.56
CA PHE A 263 -40.84 23.57 23.15
C PHE A 263 -41.80 23.50 24.33
N GLY A 264 -42.97 24.10 24.19
CA GLY A 264 -43.97 24.14 25.27
C GLY A 264 -43.45 24.92 26.50
N ARG A 265 -43.79 24.43 27.71
CA ARG A 265 -43.28 24.97 28.96
C ARG A 265 -42.22 24.03 29.53
N ASP A 266 -40.98 24.50 29.58
CA ASP A 266 -39.81 23.81 30.17
C ASP A 266 -39.57 22.38 29.65
N ARG A 267 -39.85 22.12 28.36
CA ARG A 267 -39.59 20.84 27.70
C ARG A 267 -38.56 21.04 26.61
N THR A 268 -37.64 20.06 26.49
CA THR A 268 -36.58 20.05 25.49
C THR A 268 -36.77 18.86 24.55
N ARG A 269 -36.55 19.08 23.29
CA ARG A 269 -36.48 18.01 22.29
C ARG A 269 -35.11 18.00 21.59
N ILE A 270 -34.67 16.82 21.23
CA ILE A 270 -33.45 16.62 20.46
C ILE A 270 -33.81 16.51 19.00
N ILE A 271 -33.22 17.34 18.17
CA ILE A 271 -33.40 17.37 16.72
C ILE A 271 -32.19 16.79 16.06
N VAL A 272 -32.37 15.73 15.26
CA VAL A 272 -31.32 15.12 14.46
C VAL A 272 -31.46 15.58 13.03
N THR A 273 -30.45 16.28 12.53
CA THR A 273 -30.47 16.90 11.18
C THR A 273 -29.58 16.17 10.19
N GLU A 274 -28.58 15.43 10.67
CA GLU A 274 -27.64 14.66 9.84
C GLU A 274 -27.35 13.32 10.51
N LEU A 275 -27.22 12.27 9.71
CA LEU A 275 -26.93 10.92 10.19
C LEU A 275 -25.52 10.45 9.77
N PRO A 276 -24.92 9.53 10.50
CA PRO A 276 -23.69 8.87 10.07
C PRO A 276 -23.87 8.17 8.72
N TYR A 277 -22.79 8.09 7.96
CA TYR A 277 -22.77 7.43 6.65
C TYR A 277 -23.23 5.96 6.74
N GLN A 278 -24.03 5.52 5.78
CA GLN A 278 -24.59 4.16 5.68
C GLN A 278 -25.60 3.78 6.79
N VAL A 279 -26.08 4.72 7.54
CA VAL A 279 -27.17 4.48 8.53
C VAL A 279 -28.52 4.63 7.86
N ASN A 280 -29.35 3.61 8.01
CA ASN A 280 -30.74 3.62 7.55
C ASN A 280 -31.61 4.36 8.58
N LYS A 281 -32.23 5.47 8.16
CA LYS A 281 -33.01 6.35 9.05
C LYS A 281 -34.22 5.65 9.64
N ARG A 282 -34.99 4.91 8.85
CA ARG A 282 -36.15 4.17 9.30
C ARG A 282 -35.81 3.10 10.35
N MET A 283 -34.76 2.33 10.07
CA MET A 283 -34.31 1.31 11.01
C MET A 283 -33.74 1.90 12.30
N LEU A 284 -33.07 3.04 12.23
CA LEU A 284 -32.58 3.76 13.40
C LEU A 284 -33.74 4.20 14.28
N ILE A 285 -34.75 4.85 13.70
CA ILE A 285 -35.96 5.32 14.44
C ILE A 285 -36.68 4.13 15.09
N LYS A 286 -36.85 3.03 14.35
CA LYS A 286 -37.47 1.81 14.89
C LYS A 286 -36.63 1.24 16.04
N ASN A 287 -35.32 1.14 15.90
CA ASN A 287 -34.45 0.62 16.97
C ASN A 287 -34.50 1.50 18.22
N MET A 288 -34.52 2.81 18.07
CA MET A 288 -34.69 3.74 19.19
C MET A 288 -36.04 3.53 19.89
N ALA A 289 -37.11 3.41 19.13
CA ALA A 289 -38.47 3.19 19.67
C ALA A 289 -38.55 1.84 20.41
N ASP A 290 -37.96 0.77 19.84
CA ASP A 290 -37.92 -0.55 20.48
C ASP A 290 -37.14 -0.49 21.82
N GLN A 291 -36.02 0.21 21.87
CA GLN A 291 -35.25 0.38 23.11
C GLN A 291 -35.94 1.22 24.16
N VAL A 292 -36.74 2.21 23.77
CA VAL A 292 -37.60 2.97 24.70
C VAL A 292 -38.69 2.07 25.27
N ASN A 293 -39.37 1.29 24.44
CA ASN A 293 -40.38 0.32 24.86
C ASN A 293 -39.85 -0.73 25.79
N ASP A 294 -38.62 -1.23 25.51
CA ASP A 294 -37.90 -2.20 26.36
C ASP A 294 -37.31 -1.57 27.64
N LYS A 295 -37.49 -0.28 27.86
CA LYS A 295 -36.96 0.49 29.00
C LYS A 295 -35.42 0.50 29.09
N ARG A 296 -34.75 0.31 27.96
CA ARG A 296 -33.29 0.46 27.86
C ARG A 296 -32.86 1.91 27.69
N LEU A 297 -33.68 2.67 27.00
CA LEU A 297 -33.56 4.12 26.88
C LEU A 297 -34.64 4.82 27.68
N GLU A 298 -34.24 5.43 28.80
CA GLU A 298 -35.12 6.19 29.66
C GLU A 298 -35.03 7.68 29.36
N GLY A 299 -36.07 8.41 29.69
CA GLY A 299 -36.11 9.88 29.55
C GLY A 299 -36.68 10.38 28.23
N ILE A 300 -37.15 9.50 27.36
CA ILE A 300 -37.73 9.83 26.06
C ILE A 300 -39.28 9.68 26.17
N SER A 301 -40.00 10.70 25.70
CA SER A 301 -41.45 10.69 25.69
C SER A 301 -42.03 10.35 24.31
N ASP A 302 -41.40 10.79 23.23
CA ASP A 302 -41.85 10.53 21.87
C ASP A 302 -40.69 10.60 20.89
N ILE A 303 -40.76 9.84 19.79
CA ILE A 303 -39.83 9.85 18.68
C ILE A 303 -40.63 9.88 17.39
N ARG A 304 -40.38 10.86 16.53
CA ARG A 304 -41.07 10.96 15.23
C ARG A 304 -40.12 11.47 14.14
N ASP A 305 -40.46 11.14 12.93
CA ASP A 305 -39.74 11.61 11.72
C ASP A 305 -40.55 12.78 11.11
N GLU A 306 -39.98 13.97 11.11
CA GLU A 306 -40.51 15.18 10.52
C GLU A 306 -39.68 15.59 9.27
N THR A 307 -38.99 14.67 8.63
CA THR A 307 -38.22 14.92 7.42
C THR A 307 -39.12 15.33 6.27
N ASP A 308 -38.77 16.44 5.64
CA ASP A 308 -39.50 16.98 4.50
C ASP A 308 -38.58 17.50 3.41
N ARG A 309 -39.07 18.28 2.46
CA ARG A 309 -38.25 18.85 1.35
C ARG A 309 -37.21 19.85 1.81
N THR A 310 -37.32 20.39 3.02
CA THR A 310 -36.37 21.37 3.59
C THR A 310 -35.18 20.68 4.22
N GLY A 311 -35.27 19.42 4.55
CA GLY A 311 -34.19 18.65 5.10
C GLY A 311 -34.62 17.52 6.05
N MET A 312 -33.61 16.75 6.49
CA MET A 312 -33.83 15.70 7.49
C MET A 312 -34.11 16.31 8.86
N ARG A 313 -35.14 15.77 9.52
CA ARG A 313 -35.51 16.18 10.86
C ARG A 313 -36.10 15.01 11.62
N ILE A 314 -35.30 14.40 12.51
CA ILE A 314 -35.80 13.42 13.49
C ILE A 314 -35.98 14.15 14.81
N VAL A 315 -37.18 14.06 15.39
CA VAL A 315 -37.54 14.71 16.64
C VAL A 315 -37.61 13.68 17.75
N ILE A 316 -36.85 13.88 18.81
CA ILE A 316 -36.84 13.06 20.03
C ILE A 316 -37.23 13.95 21.20
N GLU A 317 -38.47 13.80 21.70
CA GLU A 317 -38.93 14.57 22.83
C GLU A 317 -38.46 13.99 24.14
N VAL A 318 -37.80 14.80 24.95
CA VAL A 318 -37.27 14.44 26.26
C VAL A 318 -38.34 14.67 27.32
N LYS A 319 -38.49 13.74 28.29
CA LYS A 319 -39.39 13.89 29.44
C LYS A 319 -38.96 15.08 30.29
N HIS A 320 -39.93 15.74 30.90
CA HIS A 320 -39.71 16.94 31.72
C HIS A 320 -38.72 16.73 32.86
N ASP A 321 -38.67 15.55 33.44
CA ASP A 321 -37.81 15.17 34.56
C ASP A 321 -36.42 14.60 34.16
N ALA A 322 -36.18 14.50 32.87
CA ALA A 322 -34.94 13.97 32.36
C ALA A 322 -33.96 15.07 31.92
N ASN A 323 -32.67 14.83 32.10
CA ASN A 323 -31.62 15.71 31.57
C ASN A 323 -31.39 15.43 30.07
N PRO A 324 -31.63 16.40 29.18
CA PRO A 324 -31.46 16.21 27.73
C PRO A 324 -30.06 15.74 27.33
N GLN A 325 -29.02 16.27 27.95
CA GLN A 325 -27.62 15.88 27.63
C GLN A 325 -27.35 14.42 28.01
N VAL A 326 -27.87 13.94 29.14
CA VAL A 326 -27.72 12.53 29.56
C VAL A 326 -28.46 11.60 28.60
N VAL A 327 -29.66 12.00 28.17
CA VAL A 327 -30.43 11.25 27.18
C VAL A 327 -29.68 11.17 25.86
N LEU A 328 -29.12 12.29 25.37
CA LEU A 328 -28.33 12.35 24.15
C LEU A 328 -27.09 11.46 24.25
N ASN A 329 -26.38 11.50 25.36
CA ASN A 329 -25.17 10.66 25.55
C ASN A 329 -25.54 9.16 25.55
N ARG A 330 -26.67 8.77 26.11
CA ARG A 330 -27.17 7.38 26.02
C ARG A 330 -27.57 6.99 24.61
N LEU A 331 -28.19 7.88 23.87
CA LEU A 331 -28.50 7.68 22.46
C LEU A 331 -27.24 7.44 21.63
N PHE A 332 -26.20 8.22 21.82
CA PHE A 332 -24.91 7.99 21.15
C PHE A 332 -24.26 6.65 21.57
N ALA A 333 -24.38 6.27 22.82
CA ALA A 333 -23.77 5.04 23.31
C ALA A 333 -24.51 3.76 22.87
N GLN A 334 -25.83 3.84 22.68
CA GLN A 334 -26.69 2.65 22.51
C GLN A 334 -27.34 2.55 21.12
N THR A 335 -27.22 3.56 20.28
CA THR A 335 -27.87 3.60 18.96
C THR A 335 -26.90 3.97 17.85
N GLN A 336 -27.34 3.82 16.60
CA GLN A 336 -26.55 4.21 15.42
C GLN A 336 -26.52 5.73 15.16
N LEU A 337 -26.98 6.56 16.12
CA LEU A 337 -26.68 8.01 16.10
C LEU A 337 -25.17 8.26 16.25
N GLN A 338 -24.45 7.33 16.82
CA GLN A 338 -23.00 7.25 16.74
C GLN A 338 -22.60 5.86 16.28
N THR A 339 -21.75 5.77 15.30
CA THR A 339 -21.25 4.51 14.75
C THR A 339 -19.76 4.59 14.46
N SER A 340 -19.13 3.45 14.37
CA SER A 340 -17.73 3.40 13.96
C SER A 340 -17.60 2.98 12.49
N PHE A 341 -16.74 3.66 11.76
CA PHE A 341 -16.37 3.31 10.40
C PHE A 341 -14.95 2.74 10.41
N ALA A 342 -14.83 1.44 10.13
CA ALA A 342 -13.54 0.78 10.03
C ALA A 342 -12.96 1.04 8.63
N ILE A 343 -11.89 1.81 8.56
CA ILE A 343 -11.19 2.12 7.31
C ILE A 343 -10.23 0.97 7.00
N ASN A 344 -10.29 0.46 5.79
CA ASN A 344 -9.36 -0.50 5.23
C ASN A 344 -9.13 -0.18 3.75
N MET A 345 -8.01 0.48 3.46
CA MET A 345 -7.70 0.97 2.11
C MET A 345 -7.03 -0.12 1.28
N LEU A 346 -7.76 -1.18 1.00
CA LEU A 346 -7.35 -2.28 0.15
C LEU A 346 -7.81 -2.03 -1.29
N ALA A 347 -6.88 -2.07 -2.23
CA ALA A 347 -7.15 -1.93 -3.66
C ALA A 347 -6.21 -2.81 -4.49
N LEU A 348 -6.54 -2.99 -5.77
CA LEU A 348 -5.71 -3.72 -6.72
C LEU A 348 -4.63 -2.79 -7.27
N VAL A 349 -3.38 -3.23 -7.19
CA VAL A 349 -2.19 -2.57 -7.75
C VAL A 349 -1.51 -3.45 -8.80
N ASP A 350 -0.42 -2.97 -9.40
CA ASP A 350 0.35 -3.69 -10.41
C ASP A 350 -0.53 -4.24 -11.54
N ASN A 351 -1.28 -3.35 -12.17
CA ASN A 351 -2.19 -3.68 -13.27
C ASN A 351 -3.18 -4.82 -12.91
N GLN A 352 -3.80 -4.73 -11.71
CA GLN A 352 -4.77 -5.67 -11.15
C GLN A 352 -4.20 -7.05 -10.74
N LYS A 353 -2.89 -7.19 -10.65
CA LYS A 353 -2.27 -8.47 -10.28
C LYS A 353 -2.20 -8.71 -8.78
N GLN A 354 -2.20 -7.66 -7.96
CA GLN A 354 -1.98 -7.76 -6.53
C GLN A 354 -2.97 -6.92 -5.73
N PRO A 355 -3.72 -7.51 -4.78
CA PRO A 355 -4.44 -6.75 -3.76
C PRO A 355 -3.47 -6.27 -2.68
N LYS A 356 -3.56 -5.00 -2.30
CA LYS A 356 -2.65 -4.38 -1.33
C LYS A 356 -3.36 -3.35 -0.49
N ILE A 357 -3.01 -3.30 0.80
CA ILE A 357 -3.43 -2.23 1.70
C ILE A 357 -2.48 -1.05 1.51
N LEU A 358 -3.05 0.10 1.25
CA LEU A 358 -2.32 1.29 0.81
C LEU A 358 -2.47 2.42 1.82
N SER A 359 -1.40 3.16 2.06
CA SER A 359 -1.46 4.44 2.75
C SER A 359 -2.03 5.53 1.82
N LEU A 360 -2.43 6.66 2.38
CA LEU A 360 -2.87 7.82 1.59
C LEU A 360 -1.82 8.22 0.55
N ARG A 361 -0.56 8.31 0.98
CA ARG A 361 0.55 8.65 0.08
C ARG A 361 0.69 7.66 -1.06
N HIS A 362 0.60 6.37 -0.77
CA HIS A 362 0.75 5.33 -1.79
C HIS A 362 -0.38 5.38 -2.83
N ILE A 363 -1.62 5.61 -2.41
CA ILE A 363 -2.75 5.77 -3.35
C ILE A 363 -2.52 6.97 -4.27
N ILE A 364 -2.05 8.09 -3.73
CA ILE A 364 -1.74 9.29 -4.53
C ILE A 364 -0.60 9.00 -5.51
N ASP A 365 0.47 8.35 -5.08
CA ASP A 365 1.61 8.01 -5.93
C ASP A 365 1.20 7.10 -7.10
N GLU A 366 0.43 6.05 -6.84
CA GLU A 366 -0.10 5.15 -7.88
C GLU A 366 -0.99 5.90 -8.88
N TYR A 367 -1.86 6.75 -8.37
CA TYR A 367 -2.73 7.57 -9.22
C TYR A 367 -1.93 8.53 -10.10
N LEU A 368 -0.97 9.26 -9.54
CA LEU A 368 -0.16 10.22 -10.29
C LEU A 368 0.72 9.53 -11.34
N THR A 369 1.33 8.41 -11.00
CA THR A 369 2.11 7.60 -11.95
C THR A 369 1.25 7.16 -13.13
N PHE A 370 0.04 6.69 -12.86
CA PHE A 370 -0.91 6.34 -13.91
C PHE A 370 -1.30 7.53 -14.79
N GLN A 371 -1.52 8.71 -14.20
CA GLN A 371 -1.87 9.91 -14.97
C GLN A 371 -0.70 10.42 -15.82
N GLU A 372 0.53 10.30 -15.35
CA GLU A 372 1.73 10.62 -16.14
C GLU A 372 1.85 9.69 -17.37
N GLU A 373 1.64 8.39 -17.18
CA GLU A 373 1.57 7.42 -18.29
C GLU A 373 0.45 7.75 -19.28
N LEU A 374 -0.72 8.10 -18.76
CA LEU A 374 -1.89 8.42 -19.56
C LEU A 374 -1.64 9.66 -20.44
N ILE A 375 -1.06 10.74 -19.88
CA ILE A 375 -0.72 11.95 -20.64
C ILE A 375 0.35 11.62 -21.68
N THR A 376 1.32 10.80 -21.35
CA THR A 376 2.36 10.36 -22.29
C THR A 376 1.73 9.61 -23.47
N ARG A 377 0.87 8.63 -23.21
CA ARG A 377 0.18 7.86 -24.27
C ARG A 377 -0.74 8.73 -25.12
N ARG A 378 -1.50 9.63 -24.50
CA ARG A 378 -2.33 10.61 -25.20
C ARG A 378 -1.49 11.49 -26.11
N THR A 379 -0.39 12.03 -25.63
CA THR A 379 0.49 12.90 -26.39
C THR A 379 1.14 12.15 -27.55
N GLN A 380 1.52 10.89 -27.35
CA GLN A 380 2.03 10.04 -28.43
C GLN A 380 0.98 9.82 -29.54
N TYR A 381 -0.27 9.57 -29.14
CA TYR A 381 -1.38 9.43 -30.08
C TYR A 381 -1.62 10.73 -30.86
N ASP A 382 -1.72 11.87 -30.16
CA ASP A 382 -1.94 13.18 -30.77
C ASP A 382 -0.76 13.56 -31.68
N LEU A 383 0.47 13.26 -31.30
CA LEU A 383 1.66 13.44 -32.13
C LEU A 383 1.61 12.60 -33.43
N LYS A 384 1.23 11.31 -33.26
CA LYS A 384 1.06 10.43 -34.43
C LYS A 384 0.03 10.96 -35.39
N LYS A 385 -1.13 11.40 -34.91
CA LYS A 385 -2.19 11.98 -35.71
C LYS A 385 -1.79 13.29 -36.35
N ALA A 386 -1.10 14.13 -35.62
CA ALA A 386 -0.57 15.40 -36.16
C ALA A 386 0.45 15.16 -37.28
N ARG A 387 1.36 14.19 -37.13
CA ARG A 387 2.32 13.82 -38.17
C ARG A 387 1.65 13.19 -39.41
N GLU A 388 0.65 12.33 -39.17
CA GLU A 388 -0.13 11.78 -40.30
C GLU A 388 -0.82 12.90 -41.11
N ARG A 389 -1.40 13.88 -40.42
CA ARG A 389 -2.04 15.02 -41.05
C ARG A 389 -1.04 15.99 -41.74
N GLU A 390 0.08 16.26 -41.06
CA GLU A 390 1.16 17.07 -41.61
C GLU A 390 1.69 16.48 -42.93
N HIS A 391 1.94 15.15 -42.92
CA HIS A 391 2.39 14.43 -44.11
C HIS A 391 1.41 14.58 -45.29
N LEU A 392 0.13 14.52 -45.00
CA LEU A 392 -0.93 14.69 -45.99
C LEU A 392 -0.97 16.12 -46.53
N LEU A 393 -0.86 17.12 -45.62
CA LEU A 393 -0.82 18.53 -46.00
C LEU A 393 0.40 18.88 -46.82
N GLN A 394 1.57 18.30 -46.56
CA GLN A 394 2.77 18.49 -47.38
C GLN A 394 2.50 18.08 -48.82
N GLY A 395 1.88 16.92 -49.05
CA GLY A 395 1.49 16.45 -50.37
C GLY A 395 0.50 17.38 -51.07
N LEU A 396 -0.51 17.86 -50.34
CA LEU A 396 -1.50 18.78 -50.90
C LEU A 396 -0.91 20.15 -51.24
N LEU A 397 0.02 20.66 -50.44
CA LEU A 397 0.72 21.92 -50.73
C LEU A 397 1.63 21.80 -51.96
N ILE A 398 2.36 20.67 -52.12
CA ILE A 398 3.14 20.39 -53.31
C ILE A 398 2.24 20.37 -54.57
N ALA A 399 1.06 19.76 -54.45
CA ALA A 399 0.08 19.74 -55.54
C ALA A 399 -0.46 21.10 -55.88
N GLN A 400 -0.75 21.93 -54.87
CA GLN A 400 -1.23 23.31 -55.08
C GLN A 400 -0.18 24.20 -55.70
N ASP A 401 1.09 24.04 -55.35
CA ASP A 401 2.20 24.79 -55.91
C ASP A 401 2.50 24.40 -57.39
N ASN A 402 2.12 23.17 -57.78
CA ASN A 402 2.32 22.62 -59.10
C ASN A 402 1.00 22.22 -59.80
N ILE A 403 -0.07 22.97 -59.57
CA ILE A 403 -1.43 22.55 -59.89
C ILE A 403 -1.64 22.27 -61.37
N ASP A 404 -1.06 23.07 -62.29
CA ASP A 404 -1.19 22.90 -63.71
C ASP A 404 -0.55 21.60 -64.19
N GLU A 405 0.60 21.22 -63.61
CA GLU A 405 1.30 19.96 -63.93
C GLU A 405 0.55 18.76 -63.35
N VAL A 406 0.01 18.86 -62.16
CA VAL A 406 -0.85 17.86 -61.55
C VAL A 406 -2.08 17.58 -62.40
N ILE A 407 -2.80 18.61 -62.81
CA ILE A 407 -3.96 18.51 -63.70
C ILE A 407 -3.56 17.86 -65.04
N HIS A 408 -2.43 18.25 -65.59
CA HIS A 408 -1.94 17.68 -66.84
C HIS A 408 -1.68 16.18 -66.73
N ILE A 409 -0.99 15.74 -65.65
CA ILE A 409 -0.70 14.30 -65.36
C ILE A 409 -2.00 13.52 -65.22
N ILE A 410 -2.95 14.02 -64.43
CA ILE A 410 -4.24 13.34 -64.19
C ILE A 410 -5.03 13.21 -65.50
N ARG A 411 -5.08 14.25 -66.32
CA ARG A 411 -5.85 14.25 -67.59
C ARG A 411 -5.22 13.39 -68.67
N THR A 412 -3.88 13.20 -68.63
CA THR A 412 -3.15 12.41 -69.66
C THR A 412 -2.93 10.97 -69.25
N SER A 413 -3.30 10.61 -68.03
CA SER A 413 -3.19 9.25 -67.48
C SER A 413 -4.50 8.48 -67.66
N TYR A 414 -4.42 7.19 -67.90
CA TYR A 414 -5.59 6.31 -67.97
C TYR A 414 -5.85 5.67 -66.59
N ASP A 415 -4.90 4.84 -66.04
CA ASP A 415 -5.01 4.16 -64.74
C ASP A 415 -3.78 4.41 -63.87
N ASP A 416 -2.75 5.04 -64.40
CA ASP A 416 -1.41 5.18 -63.79
C ASP A 416 -1.14 6.60 -63.24
N ALA A 417 -2.20 7.42 -63.02
CA ALA A 417 -2.07 8.78 -62.54
C ALA A 417 -1.41 8.84 -61.14
N LYS A 418 -1.71 7.88 -60.28
CA LYS A 418 -1.16 7.81 -58.92
C LYS A 418 0.34 7.58 -58.93
N GLU A 419 0.79 6.57 -59.67
CA GLU A 419 2.21 6.24 -59.82
C GLU A 419 3.00 7.38 -60.42
N LYS A 420 2.47 8.05 -61.45
CA LYS A 420 3.11 9.20 -62.08
C LYS A 420 3.24 10.41 -61.14
N LEU A 421 2.21 10.68 -60.34
CA LEU A 421 2.29 11.71 -59.32
C LEU A 421 3.31 11.39 -58.26
N MET A 422 3.37 10.13 -57.81
CA MET A 422 4.37 9.66 -56.83
C MET A 422 5.80 9.81 -57.37
N GLU A 423 6.03 9.37 -58.60
CA GLU A 423 7.36 9.44 -59.22
C GLU A 423 7.79 10.90 -59.50
N ARG A 424 6.88 11.74 -60.04
CA ARG A 424 7.19 13.11 -60.43
C ARG A 424 7.48 14.03 -59.25
N PHE A 425 6.71 13.93 -58.18
CA PHE A 425 6.79 14.81 -57.00
C PHE A 425 7.38 14.16 -55.77
N SER A 426 7.87 12.92 -55.86
CA SER A 426 8.39 12.13 -54.74
C SER A 426 7.37 12.00 -53.62
N LEU A 427 6.10 11.76 -53.97
CA LEU A 427 5.00 11.64 -53.03
C LEU A 427 4.84 10.21 -52.52
N SER A 428 4.32 10.06 -51.29
CA SER A 428 3.87 8.78 -50.80
C SER A 428 2.54 8.34 -51.44
N ASP A 429 2.21 7.08 -51.32
CA ASP A 429 0.95 6.53 -51.82
C ASP A 429 -0.27 7.28 -51.25
N ILE A 430 -0.24 7.57 -49.93
CA ILE A 430 -1.30 8.30 -49.24
C ILE A 430 -1.43 9.74 -49.74
N GLN A 431 -0.31 10.42 -49.98
CA GLN A 431 -0.29 11.78 -50.50
C GLN A 431 -0.83 11.83 -51.92
N ALA A 432 -0.40 10.91 -52.78
CA ALA A 432 -0.88 10.84 -54.16
C ALA A 432 -2.38 10.55 -54.22
N GLN A 433 -2.87 9.64 -53.36
CA GLN A 433 -4.32 9.35 -53.29
C GLN A 433 -5.12 10.58 -52.83
N ALA A 434 -4.61 11.30 -51.81
CA ALA A 434 -5.27 12.51 -51.33
C ALA A 434 -5.36 13.61 -52.42
N ILE A 435 -4.35 13.69 -53.29
CA ILE A 435 -4.36 14.63 -54.43
C ILE A 435 -5.43 14.20 -55.45
N LEU A 436 -5.54 12.90 -55.76
CA LEU A 436 -6.56 12.41 -56.68
C LEU A 436 -7.99 12.62 -56.17
N ASP A 437 -8.18 12.52 -54.84
CA ASP A 437 -9.47 12.72 -54.19
C ASP A 437 -9.83 14.22 -53.97
N MET A 438 -8.94 15.11 -54.37
CA MET A 438 -9.11 16.55 -54.16
C MET A 438 -10.29 17.10 -55.02
N ARG A 439 -11.18 17.83 -54.36
CA ARG A 439 -12.32 18.48 -55.05
C ARG A 439 -11.83 19.70 -55.84
N LEU A 440 -12.42 19.93 -56.99
CA LEU A 440 -12.09 21.10 -57.82
C LEU A 440 -12.17 22.45 -57.10
N LYS A 441 -13.06 22.56 -56.10
CA LYS A 441 -13.16 23.74 -55.24
C LYS A 441 -11.86 24.03 -54.47
N ALA A 442 -11.11 22.99 -54.10
CA ALA A 442 -9.86 23.12 -53.34
C ALA A 442 -8.71 23.78 -54.15
N LEU A 443 -8.91 23.97 -55.45
CA LEU A 443 -7.93 24.67 -56.33
C LEU A 443 -7.92 26.21 -56.20
N GLN A 444 -8.82 26.76 -55.37
CA GLN A 444 -8.88 28.20 -55.12
C GLN A 444 -7.68 28.70 -54.28
N GLY A 445 -7.17 29.88 -54.56
CA GLY A 445 -6.03 30.46 -53.83
C GLY A 445 -6.27 30.65 -52.33
N LEU A 446 -7.52 30.89 -51.93
CA LEU A 446 -7.91 30.96 -50.51
C LEU A 446 -7.76 29.60 -49.77
N ASP A 447 -7.95 28.50 -50.50
CA ASP A 447 -7.78 27.17 -49.87
C ASP A 447 -6.29 26.82 -49.69
N ARG A 448 -5.39 27.31 -50.55
CA ARG A 448 -3.93 27.19 -50.37
C ARG A 448 -3.48 27.89 -49.06
N GLU A 449 -3.94 29.10 -48.83
CA GLU A 449 -3.61 29.86 -47.64
C GLU A 449 -4.12 29.15 -46.37
N LYS A 450 -5.31 28.57 -46.43
CA LYS A 450 -5.84 27.76 -45.32
C LYS A 450 -5.00 26.52 -45.05
N LEU A 451 -4.58 25.78 -46.07
CA LEU A 451 -3.71 24.62 -45.95
C LEU A 451 -2.35 24.99 -45.37
N GLN A 452 -1.76 26.11 -45.79
CA GLN A 452 -0.50 26.61 -45.24
C GLN A 452 -0.65 26.97 -43.74
N ASN A 453 -1.70 27.68 -43.38
CA ASN A 453 -1.96 28.03 -41.98
C ASN A 453 -2.19 26.80 -41.11
N GLU A 454 -2.93 25.82 -41.64
CA GLU A 454 -3.13 24.54 -40.93
C GLU A 454 -1.80 23.80 -40.75
N PHE A 455 -0.95 23.77 -41.76
CA PHE A 455 0.38 23.18 -41.72
C PHE A 455 1.27 23.84 -40.65
N ASP A 456 1.33 25.16 -40.64
CA ASP A 456 2.13 25.94 -39.69
C ASP A 456 1.64 25.76 -38.24
N GLU A 457 0.32 25.64 -38.03
CA GLU A 457 -0.25 25.34 -36.73
C GLU A 457 0.07 23.90 -36.26
N LEU A 458 0.05 22.95 -37.23
CA LEU A 458 0.43 21.57 -36.92
C LEU A 458 1.91 21.43 -36.56
N GLU A 459 2.81 22.13 -37.25
CA GLU A 459 4.23 22.14 -36.89
C GLU A 459 4.45 22.63 -35.46
N LYS A 460 3.76 23.68 -35.05
CA LYS A 460 3.82 24.18 -33.67
C LYS A 460 3.31 23.14 -32.66
N LYS A 461 2.21 22.45 -32.98
CA LYS A 461 1.67 21.38 -32.14
C LYS A 461 2.62 20.21 -32.06
N ILE A 462 3.22 19.80 -33.17
CA ILE A 462 4.20 18.71 -33.21
C ILE A 462 5.42 19.06 -32.36
N ALA A 463 5.96 20.26 -32.48
CA ALA A 463 7.08 20.75 -31.67
C ALA A 463 6.72 20.70 -30.16
N TYR A 464 5.53 21.18 -29.81
CA TYR A 464 5.02 21.13 -28.45
C TYR A 464 4.91 19.68 -27.91
N PHE A 465 4.35 18.76 -28.70
CA PHE A 465 4.20 17.36 -28.28
C PHE A 465 5.56 16.66 -28.12
N VAL A 466 6.51 16.94 -29.01
CA VAL A 466 7.87 16.39 -28.91
C VAL A 466 8.57 16.90 -27.65
N GLU A 467 8.44 18.19 -27.35
CA GLU A 467 9.00 18.80 -26.14
C GLU A 467 8.35 18.20 -24.89
N LEU A 468 7.03 18.06 -24.87
CA LEU A 468 6.28 17.48 -23.74
C LEU A 468 6.70 16.02 -23.45
N LEU A 469 6.93 15.22 -24.49
CA LEU A 469 7.38 13.83 -24.35
C LEU A 469 8.83 13.71 -23.87
N SER A 470 9.64 14.72 -24.07
CA SER A 470 11.06 14.73 -23.67
C SER A 470 11.32 15.41 -22.32
N ASN A 471 10.34 16.14 -21.77
CA ASN A 471 10.50 16.95 -20.57
C ASN A 471 9.51 16.53 -19.47
N GLU A 472 10.02 15.78 -18.49
CA GLU A 472 9.23 15.29 -17.36
C GLU A 472 8.60 16.43 -16.53
N THR A 473 9.33 17.53 -16.35
CA THR A 473 8.83 18.70 -15.60
C THR A 473 7.63 19.34 -16.31
N MET A 474 7.70 19.43 -17.62
CA MET A 474 6.60 19.95 -18.44
C MET A 474 5.37 19.02 -18.39
N LEU A 475 5.60 17.70 -18.43
CA LEU A 475 4.55 16.69 -18.32
C LEU A 475 3.81 16.80 -16.99
N LYS A 476 4.55 16.91 -15.89
CA LYS A 476 3.99 17.13 -14.54
C LYS A 476 3.27 18.46 -14.43
N GLY A 477 3.74 19.49 -15.10
CA GLY A 477 3.07 20.79 -15.20
C GLY A 477 1.69 20.66 -15.87
N VAL A 478 1.61 19.95 -16.98
CA VAL A 478 0.33 19.68 -17.68
C VAL A 478 -0.62 18.88 -16.79
N LEU A 479 -0.12 17.85 -16.12
CA LEU A 479 -0.93 17.07 -15.17
C LEU A 479 -1.47 17.95 -14.04
N LYS A 480 -0.64 18.79 -13.46
CA LYS A 480 -1.04 19.74 -12.41
C LYS A 480 -2.13 20.68 -12.89
N ASP A 481 -1.96 21.29 -14.07
CA ASP A 481 -2.94 22.24 -14.62
C ASP A 481 -4.28 21.58 -14.89
N GLU A 482 -4.29 20.35 -15.41
CA GLU A 482 -5.52 19.60 -15.67
C GLU A 482 -6.23 19.18 -14.37
N LEU A 483 -5.49 18.79 -13.34
CA LEU A 483 -6.07 18.51 -12.02
C LEU A 483 -6.69 19.78 -11.39
N LEU A 484 -6.01 20.91 -11.50
CA LEU A 484 -6.53 22.20 -11.01
C LEU A 484 -7.77 22.65 -11.77
N GLU A 485 -7.82 22.44 -13.10
CA GLU A 485 -9.02 22.70 -13.91
C GLU A 485 -10.24 21.90 -13.40
N ILE A 486 -10.04 20.60 -13.12
CA ILE A 486 -11.10 19.72 -12.60
C ILE A 486 -11.53 20.16 -11.20
N ARG A 487 -10.57 20.50 -10.33
CA ARG A 487 -10.86 21.08 -9.02
C ARG A 487 -11.75 22.32 -9.11
N ASP A 488 -11.39 23.25 -9.96
CA ASP A 488 -12.09 24.54 -10.09
C ASP A 488 -13.48 24.38 -10.72
N LYS A 489 -13.65 23.34 -11.57
CA LYS A 489 -14.92 23.06 -12.24
C LYS A 489 -15.90 22.25 -11.39
N TYR A 490 -15.44 21.29 -10.62
CA TYR A 490 -16.27 20.34 -9.89
C TYR A 490 -16.09 20.38 -8.37
N GLY A 491 -15.11 21.11 -7.87
CA GLY A 491 -14.83 21.22 -6.43
C GLY A 491 -15.98 21.87 -5.68
N ASP A 492 -16.20 21.43 -4.47
CA ASP A 492 -17.19 21.93 -3.54
C ASP A 492 -16.64 21.99 -2.11
N GLU A 493 -17.42 22.53 -1.20
CA GLU A 493 -17.04 22.62 0.20
C GLU A 493 -17.17 21.25 0.91
N ARG A 494 -16.38 21.09 1.98
CA ARG A 494 -16.47 19.94 2.88
C ARG A 494 -17.86 19.85 3.51
N LYS A 495 -18.43 18.65 3.51
CA LYS A 495 -19.74 18.38 4.09
C LYS A 495 -19.68 17.85 5.52
N THR A 496 -18.67 17.03 5.82
CA THR A 496 -18.49 16.39 7.13
C THR A 496 -17.59 17.23 8.01
N GLU A 497 -18.07 17.58 9.19
CA GLU A 497 -17.29 18.29 10.21
C GLU A 497 -16.35 17.31 10.92
N ILE A 498 -15.16 17.77 11.27
CA ILE A 498 -14.22 17.02 12.11
C ILE A 498 -14.07 17.78 13.42
N GLN A 499 -14.52 17.16 14.53
CA GLN A 499 -14.36 17.71 15.86
C GLN A 499 -13.17 17.08 16.57
N GLU A 500 -12.40 17.92 17.26
CA GLU A 500 -11.34 17.44 18.13
C GLU A 500 -11.96 16.90 19.43
N VAL A 501 -11.42 15.81 19.92
CA VAL A 501 -11.77 15.24 21.21
C VAL A 501 -10.68 15.63 22.18
N GLU A 502 -11.06 16.15 23.37
CA GLU A 502 -10.09 16.65 24.37
C GLU A 502 -9.02 15.64 24.81
N ASP A 503 -9.22 14.35 24.52
CA ASP A 503 -8.31 13.24 24.83
C ASP A 503 -7.77 12.56 23.54
N GLU A 504 -7.40 13.31 22.51
CA GLU A 504 -6.63 12.74 21.40
C GLU A 504 -5.19 12.46 21.85
N ILE A 505 -5.04 11.33 22.51
CA ILE A 505 -3.76 10.71 22.80
C ILE A 505 -3.21 10.16 21.48
N ASP A 506 -1.96 10.45 21.16
CA ASP A 506 -1.30 9.83 20.01
C ASP A 506 -1.38 8.30 20.18
N ILE A 507 -1.58 7.54 19.09
CA ILE A 507 -1.67 6.07 19.18
C ILE A 507 -0.42 5.52 19.88
N GLU A 508 0.70 6.17 19.70
CA GLU A 508 1.96 5.85 20.37
C GLU A 508 1.89 6.07 21.88
N ASP A 509 1.17 7.10 22.35
CA ASP A 509 0.95 7.39 23.77
C ASP A 509 -0.02 6.42 24.46
N LEU A 510 -0.85 5.72 23.69
CA LEU A 510 -1.75 4.68 24.19
C LEU A 510 -1.10 3.30 24.30
N ILE A 511 0.07 3.13 23.69
CA ILE A 511 0.82 1.89 23.69
C ILE A 511 1.80 1.96 24.84
N GLU A 512 1.64 1.08 25.81
CA GLU A 512 2.57 0.95 26.92
C GLU A 512 3.98 0.67 26.40
N GLU A 513 4.93 1.49 26.84
CA GLU A 513 6.32 1.27 26.51
C GLU A 513 6.85 0.09 27.32
N GLU A 514 7.17 -0.99 26.65
CA GLU A 514 7.72 -2.20 27.24
C GLU A 514 8.93 -2.72 26.44
N GLN A 515 9.82 -3.40 27.14
CA GLN A 515 10.89 -4.14 26.52
C GLN A 515 10.36 -5.47 25.95
N CYS A 516 10.63 -5.69 24.68
CA CYS A 516 10.18 -6.88 23.97
C CYS A 516 11.35 -7.61 23.32
N VAL A 517 11.19 -8.93 23.21
CA VAL A 517 12.08 -9.79 22.44
C VAL A 517 11.51 -9.93 21.02
N PHE A 518 12.26 -9.49 20.04
CA PHE A 518 11.94 -9.63 18.63
C PHE A 518 12.71 -10.84 18.08
N THR A 519 12.02 -11.74 17.42
CA THR A 519 12.59 -12.98 16.88
C THR A 519 12.26 -13.09 15.40
N LEU A 520 13.29 -13.31 14.56
CA LEU A 520 13.15 -13.51 13.12
C LEU A 520 13.64 -14.92 12.74
N THR A 521 12.87 -15.62 11.92
CA THR A 521 13.27 -16.91 11.38
C THR A 521 13.82 -16.80 9.95
N ARG A 522 14.54 -17.81 9.48
CA ARG A 522 15.12 -17.88 8.13
C ARG A 522 14.06 -17.79 7.02
N ASN A 523 12.87 -18.30 7.27
CA ASN A 523 11.76 -18.25 6.33
C ASN A 523 10.94 -16.95 6.44
N GLY A 524 11.44 -15.96 7.21
CA GLY A 524 10.85 -14.64 7.32
C GLY A 524 9.65 -14.55 8.25
N TYR A 525 9.54 -15.42 9.26
CA TYR A 525 8.55 -15.23 10.32
C TYR A 525 9.12 -14.37 11.43
N ILE A 526 8.40 -13.32 11.80
CA ILE A 526 8.77 -12.39 12.86
C ILE A 526 7.68 -12.34 13.93
N LYS A 527 8.09 -12.16 15.17
CA LYS A 527 7.19 -11.91 16.29
C LYS A 527 7.83 -10.99 17.33
N ARG A 528 6.98 -10.40 18.13
CA ARG A 528 7.31 -9.67 19.35
C ARG A 528 6.74 -10.42 20.54
N THR A 529 7.51 -10.58 21.60
CA THR A 529 7.10 -11.19 22.87
C THR A 529 7.60 -10.31 23.99
N SER A 530 6.78 -10.02 25.02
CA SER A 530 7.24 -9.26 26.18
C SER A 530 8.47 -9.92 26.81
N ALA A 531 9.48 -9.12 27.14
CA ALA A 531 10.69 -9.64 27.80
C ALA A 531 10.40 -10.25 29.17
N SER A 532 9.38 -9.76 29.86
CA SER A 532 8.92 -10.29 31.18
C SER A 532 8.39 -11.72 31.11
N GLU A 533 7.96 -12.21 29.95
CA GLU A 533 7.56 -13.61 29.80
C GLU A 533 8.73 -14.60 29.99
N TYR A 534 9.98 -14.15 29.88
CA TYR A 534 11.16 -14.99 30.00
C TYR A 534 11.81 -14.81 31.40
N THR A 535 11.48 -15.65 32.35
CA THR A 535 12.10 -15.64 33.68
C THR A 535 13.58 -16.02 33.64
N ALA A 536 14.41 -15.31 34.42
CA ALA A 536 15.83 -15.59 34.56
C ALA A 536 16.11 -16.99 35.07
N GLN A 537 17.15 -17.65 34.56
CA GLN A 537 17.60 -18.98 34.99
C GLN A 537 19.09 -18.96 35.38
N SER A 538 19.52 -19.83 36.26
CA SER A 538 20.94 -19.97 36.58
C SER A 538 21.71 -20.50 35.37
N LYS A 539 23.02 -20.12 35.27
CA LYS A 539 23.92 -20.64 34.24
C LYS A 539 23.90 -22.17 34.18
N GLY A 540 23.96 -22.72 32.96
CA GLY A 540 23.89 -24.18 32.78
C GLY A 540 22.47 -24.75 32.79
N GLY A 541 21.44 -23.91 32.79
CA GLY A 541 20.04 -24.31 32.60
C GLY A 541 19.75 -24.89 31.23
N MET A 542 18.67 -25.66 31.08
CA MET A 542 18.28 -26.32 29.80
C MET A 542 17.36 -25.48 28.91
N GLY A 543 16.94 -24.28 29.33
CA GLY A 543 16.09 -23.36 28.59
C GLY A 543 14.63 -23.80 28.42
N LYS A 544 13.83 -22.93 27.85
CA LYS A 544 12.41 -23.13 27.51
C LYS A 544 12.19 -22.95 26.02
N LYS A 545 11.15 -23.54 25.46
CA LYS A 545 10.81 -23.38 24.03
C LYS A 545 10.40 -21.94 23.78
N GLY A 546 11.17 -21.22 22.97
CA GLY A 546 10.98 -19.81 22.66
C GLY A 546 10.15 -19.55 21.40
N ILE A 547 10.15 -20.49 20.45
CA ILE A 547 9.38 -20.38 19.19
C ILE A 547 9.13 -21.79 18.64
N THR A 548 7.97 -21.97 18.01
CA THR A 548 7.68 -23.18 17.23
C THR A 548 8.03 -22.90 15.77
N THR A 549 9.05 -23.58 15.25
CA THR A 549 9.45 -23.55 13.85
C THR A 549 8.90 -24.76 13.11
N ARG A 550 8.84 -24.73 11.79
CA ARG A 550 8.66 -25.94 10.96
C ARG A 550 9.98 -26.69 10.90
N ASP A 551 9.95 -27.96 10.54
CA ASP A 551 11.12 -28.87 10.57
C ASP A 551 12.37 -28.33 9.81
N GLU A 552 12.22 -27.38 8.90
CA GLU A 552 13.30 -26.77 8.10
C GLU A 552 13.53 -25.27 8.38
N ASP A 553 12.79 -24.66 9.34
CA ASP A 553 12.92 -23.23 9.65
C ASP A 553 13.74 -23.04 10.94
N THR A 554 14.66 -22.10 10.93
CA THR A 554 15.54 -21.79 12.06
C THR A 554 15.47 -20.31 12.42
N VAL A 555 15.66 -19.99 13.69
CA VAL A 555 15.81 -18.60 14.15
C VAL A 555 17.12 -18.04 13.60
N VAL A 556 17.04 -16.88 12.95
CA VAL A 556 18.21 -16.20 12.35
C VAL A 556 18.70 -15.07 13.23
N ASP A 557 17.76 -14.31 13.82
CA ASP A 557 18.09 -13.15 14.63
C ASP A 557 17.13 -13.01 15.81
N VAL A 558 17.67 -12.56 16.93
CA VAL A 558 16.93 -12.21 18.14
C VAL A 558 17.57 -10.97 18.79
N PHE A 559 16.77 -10.03 19.17
CA PHE A 559 17.21 -8.83 19.91
C PHE A 559 16.11 -8.30 20.79
N THR A 560 16.46 -7.44 21.73
CA THR A 560 15.52 -6.73 22.59
C THR A 560 15.46 -5.27 22.19
N ALA A 561 14.26 -4.72 22.19
CA ALA A 561 14.00 -3.32 21.92
C ALA A 561 12.68 -2.89 22.57
N SER A 562 12.50 -1.58 22.76
CA SER A 562 11.23 -1.02 23.20
C SER A 562 10.16 -1.12 22.12
N THR A 563 8.89 -1.23 22.54
CA THR A 563 7.73 -1.10 21.64
C THR A 563 7.75 0.21 20.85
N HIS A 564 8.33 1.27 21.38
CA HIS A 564 8.41 2.61 20.76
C HIS A 564 9.64 2.82 19.88
N ASP A 565 10.58 1.87 19.84
CA ASP A 565 11.76 1.96 18.98
C ASP A 565 11.40 1.76 17.51
N TYR A 566 12.18 2.38 16.62
CA TYR A 566 12.17 2.06 15.20
C TYR A 566 12.96 0.79 14.96
N ILE A 567 12.39 -0.15 14.21
CA ILE A 567 13.07 -1.36 13.75
C ILE A 567 13.41 -1.17 12.27
N LEU A 568 14.67 -1.25 11.94
CA LEU A 568 15.18 -1.24 10.56
C LEU A 568 15.48 -2.66 10.11
N PHE A 569 14.94 -3.03 8.95
CA PHE A 569 15.12 -4.35 8.34
C PHE A 569 16.02 -4.22 7.11
N PHE A 570 17.16 -4.88 7.14
CA PHE A 570 18.11 -4.91 6.04
C PHE A 570 17.98 -6.21 5.26
N THR A 571 17.92 -6.12 3.93
CA THR A 571 17.70 -7.27 3.06
C THR A 571 18.95 -7.68 2.31
N ASP A 572 18.91 -8.88 1.73
CA ASP A 572 19.96 -9.44 0.87
C ASP A 572 20.20 -8.62 -0.41
N THR A 573 19.25 -7.79 -0.81
CA THR A 573 19.40 -6.84 -1.92
C THR A 573 20.04 -5.52 -1.51
N GLY A 574 20.36 -5.34 -0.22
CA GLY A 574 20.91 -4.10 0.34
C GLY A 574 19.88 -2.99 0.55
N LYS A 575 18.60 -3.31 0.55
CA LYS A 575 17.53 -2.38 0.93
C LYS A 575 17.31 -2.36 2.43
N VAL A 576 16.78 -1.25 2.92
CA VAL A 576 16.34 -1.08 4.30
C VAL A 576 14.89 -0.63 4.36
N TYR A 577 14.13 -1.24 5.26
CA TYR A 577 12.73 -0.93 5.59
C TYR A 577 12.63 -0.52 7.05
N ARG A 578 11.58 0.21 7.41
CA ARG A 578 11.38 0.72 8.76
C ARG A 578 9.98 0.42 9.28
N LYS A 579 9.90 0.01 10.55
CA LYS A 579 8.64 -0.10 11.31
C LYS A 579 8.88 0.32 12.77
N LYS A 580 7.82 0.66 13.48
CA LYS A 580 7.84 0.81 14.93
C LYS A 580 7.70 -0.55 15.61
N GLY A 581 8.31 -0.76 16.77
CA GLY A 581 8.26 -2.03 17.49
C GLY A 581 6.82 -2.52 17.75
N TYR A 582 5.92 -1.62 18.17
CA TYR A 582 4.51 -1.94 18.39
C TYR A 582 3.74 -2.37 17.13
N GLN A 583 4.23 -2.05 15.93
CA GLN A 583 3.63 -2.48 14.65
C GLN A 583 3.91 -3.94 14.31
N ILE A 584 4.85 -4.57 15.03
CA ILE A 584 5.13 -5.99 14.89
C ILE A 584 4.15 -6.75 15.82
N PRO A 585 3.37 -7.70 15.29
CA PRO A 585 2.37 -8.41 16.08
C PRO A 585 2.95 -9.13 17.29
N GLU A 586 2.30 -8.96 18.43
CA GLU A 586 2.61 -9.70 19.62
C GLU A 586 2.16 -11.16 19.51
N SER A 587 2.97 -12.05 20.00
CA SER A 587 2.71 -13.48 19.96
C SER A 587 3.33 -14.17 21.15
N GLY A 588 2.65 -15.17 21.71
CA GLY A 588 3.17 -15.95 22.82
C GLY A 588 4.46 -16.70 22.46
N LYS A 589 5.18 -17.16 23.49
CA LYS A 589 6.49 -17.83 23.39
C LYS A 589 6.56 -18.94 22.35
N ALA A 590 5.55 -19.80 22.29
CA ALA A 590 5.52 -20.96 21.40
C ALA A 590 4.91 -20.66 20.02
N ALA A 591 4.38 -19.48 19.79
CA ALA A 591 3.78 -19.12 18.51
C ALA A 591 4.82 -18.92 17.42
N LYS A 592 4.43 -19.20 16.17
CA LYS A 592 5.29 -19.07 14.97
C LYS A 592 5.58 -17.62 14.58
N GLY A 593 4.68 -16.71 14.93
CA GLY A 593 4.73 -15.32 14.50
C GLY A 593 4.09 -15.07 13.12
N THR A 594 4.27 -13.86 12.61
CA THR A 594 3.71 -13.37 11.34
C THR A 594 4.78 -13.34 10.27
N ASN A 595 4.42 -13.69 9.04
CA ASN A 595 5.38 -13.59 7.93
C ASN A 595 5.68 -12.11 7.66
N ILE A 596 6.96 -11.78 7.50
CA ILE A 596 7.46 -10.41 7.37
C ILE A 596 6.92 -9.68 6.13
N VAL A 597 6.56 -10.43 5.08
CA VAL A 597 5.92 -9.85 3.88
C VAL A 597 4.56 -9.17 4.18
N ASN A 598 3.92 -9.55 5.28
CA ASN A 598 2.70 -8.92 5.76
C ASN A 598 2.96 -7.63 6.58
N ILE A 599 4.21 -7.36 6.92
CA ILE A 599 4.61 -6.23 7.76
C ILE A 599 5.34 -5.17 6.92
N ILE A 600 6.27 -5.59 6.07
CA ILE A 600 7.05 -4.73 5.18
C ILE A 600 6.90 -5.17 3.72
N GLN A 601 7.10 -4.22 2.80
CA GLN A 601 6.87 -4.44 1.38
C GLN A 601 8.15 -4.96 0.68
N VAL A 602 8.58 -6.17 1.05
CA VAL A 602 9.73 -6.80 0.38
C VAL A 602 9.36 -7.26 -1.03
N GLU A 603 10.31 -7.19 -1.95
CA GLU A 603 10.16 -7.69 -3.31
C GLU A 603 10.14 -9.23 -3.34
N THR A 604 9.62 -9.79 -4.42
CA THR A 604 9.59 -11.26 -4.58
C THR A 604 10.99 -11.83 -4.58
N GLY A 605 11.27 -12.73 -3.64
CA GLY A 605 12.59 -13.35 -3.47
C GLY A 605 13.56 -12.61 -2.55
N GLU A 606 13.25 -11.39 -2.13
CA GLU A 606 14.03 -10.60 -1.19
C GLU A 606 13.87 -11.14 0.24
N ARG A 607 14.98 -11.25 0.98
CA ARG A 607 15.00 -11.77 2.36
C ARG A 607 15.62 -10.79 3.31
N VAL A 608 15.07 -10.69 4.52
CA VAL A 608 15.66 -9.90 5.60
C VAL A 608 16.85 -10.68 6.19
N GLN A 609 18.02 -10.04 6.22
CA GLN A 609 19.27 -10.62 6.72
C GLN A 609 19.66 -10.08 8.10
N ALA A 610 19.34 -8.83 8.38
CA ALA A 610 19.68 -8.21 9.67
C ALA A 610 18.61 -7.23 10.10
N MET A 611 18.48 -7.08 11.41
CA MET A 611 17.59 -6.10 12.04
C MET A 611 18.38 -5.24 13.02
N ILE A 612 18.00 -3.97 13.16
CA ILE A 612 18.52 -3.08 14.19
C ILE A 612 17.40 -2.15 14.67
N HIS A 613 17.45 -1.78 15.92
CA HIS A 613 16.51 -0.82 16.49
C HIS A 613 17.16 0.56 16.76
N PHE A 614 16.36 1.60 16.68
CA PHE A 614 16.74 2.98 16.95
C PHE A 614 15.68 3.68 17.76
N ARG A 615 16.10 4.47 18.74
CA ARG A 615 15.19 5.34 19.48
C ARG A 615 14.80 6.57 18.67
N ASP A 616 15.76 7.22 18.04
CA ASP A 616 15.58 8.44 17.24
C ASP A 616 16.42 8.40 15.97
N LEU A 617 15.80 8.70 14.83
CA LEU A 617 16.44 8.77 13.51
C LEU A 617 16.88 10.21 13.14
N ASN A 618 16.54 11.20 13.97
CA ASN A 618 16.84 12.62 13.70
C ASN A 618 18.10 13.12 14.40
N ALA A 619 18.77 12.28 15.19
CA ALA A 619 19.97 12.68 15.91
C ALA A 619 21.10 13.01 14.92
N GLU A 620 21.70 14.18 15.09
CA GLU A 620 22.86 14.62 14.31
C GLU A 620 24.12 13.85 14.72
N ASN A 621 25.03 13.66 13.78
CA ASN A 621 26.32 12.97 13.99
C ASN A 621 26.22 11.48 14.38
N LEU A 622 25.14 10.81 13.97
CA LEU A 622 25.02 9.36 14.10
C LEU A 622 25.31 8.64 12.79
N PHE A 623 25.92 7.47 12.92
CA PHE A 623 26.26 6.61 11.81
C PHE A 623 25.76 5.20 12.05
N LEU A 624 25.48 4.48 10.94
CA LEU A 624 25.34 3.05 10.91
C LEU A 624 26.66 2.42 10.47
N THR A 625 27.31 1.75 11.38
CA THR A 625 28.48 0.93 11.06
C THR A 625 28.01 -0.49 10.77
N MET A 626 28.12 -0.87 9.51
CA MET A 626 27.67 -2.15 8.97
C MET A 626 28.85 -3.05 8.69
N VAL A 627 28.75 -4.31 9.08
CA VAL A 627 29.82 -5.33 8.88
C VAL A 627 29.23 -6.54 8.20
N THR A 628 29.88 -6.99 7.14
CA THR A 628 29.48 -8.17 6.36
C THR A 628 30.18 -9.44 6.80
N ARG A 629 29.63 -10.58 6.40
CA ARG A 629 30.19 -11.91 6.69
C ARG A 629 31.63 -12.09 6.16
N ASN A 630 31.92 -11.49 5.02
CA ASN A 630 33.26 -11.54 4.41
C ASN A 630 34.24 -10.49 4.97
N GLY A 631 33.85 -9.77 6.03
CA GLY A 631 34.72 -8.85 6.73
C GLY A 631 34.80 -7.44 6.13
N THR A 632 33.86 -7.07 5.28
CA THR A 632 33.74 -5.70 4.78
C THR A 632 33.02 -4.83 5.81
N VAL A 633 33.49 -3.60 6.03
CA VAL A 633 32.87 -2.62 6.92
C VAL A 633 32.51 -1.36 6.16
N LYS A 634 31.35 -0.79 6.51
CA LYS A 634 30.84 0.45 5.95
C LYS A 634 30.27 1.32 7.05
N ARG A 635 30.49 2.63 6.95
CA ARG A 635 29.90 3.62 7.85
C ARG A 635 28.98 4.56 7.06
N LEU A 636 27.69 4.53 7.37
CA LEU A 636 26.65 5.31 6.69
C LEU A 636 26.06 6.35 7.64
N PRO A 637 26.01 7.64 7.30
CA PRO A 637 25.30 8.62 8.12
C PRO A 637 23.81 8.29 8.24
N VAL A 638 23.25 8.28 9.45
CA VAL A 638 21.83 7.95 9.73
C VAL A 638 20.90 8.94 9.03
N GLU A 639 21.29 10.20 8.90
CA GLU A 639 20.51 11.22 8.20
C GLU A 639 20.18 10.85 6.74
N THR A 640 20.97 9.99 6.10
CA THR A 640 20.71 9.49 4.75
C THR A 640 19.48 8.59 4.69
N LEU A 641 18.97 8.15 5.84
CA LEU A 641 17.79 7.28 6.03
C LEU A 641 16.57 8.06 6.55
N LYS A 642 16.63 9.38 6.70
CA LYS A 642 15.49 10.21 7.18
C LYS A 642 14.22 9.96 6.34
N ASN A 643 14.36 9.83 5.04
CA ASN A 643 13.26 9.70 4.09
C ASN A 643 13.04 8.24 3.66
N LEU A 644 13.01 7.32 4.62
CA LEU A 644 12.66 5.93 4.36
C LEU A 644 11.21 5.80 3.90
N ARG A 645 11.04 5.40 2.64
CA ARG A 645 9.73 5.09 2.05
C ARG A 645 9.29 3.69 2.46
N ASN A 646 7.98 3.43 2.41
CA ASN A 646 7.44 2.10 2.74
C ASN A 646 7.93 0.98 1.81
N ASN A 647 8.33 1.30 0.59
CA ASN A 647 8.93 0.38 -0.38
C ASN A 647 10.44 0.16 -0.18
N GLY A 648 11.00 0.69 0.91
CA GLY A 648 12.42 0.58 1.23
C GLY A 648 13.32 1.47 0.36
N ILE A 649 14.52 1.69 0.84
CA ILE A 649 15.58 2.36 0.07
C ILE A 649 16.87 1.52 0.12
N ARG A 650 17.72 1.67 -0.88
CA ARG A 650 19.03 1.01 -0.89
C ARG A 650 19.96 1.68 0.11
N ALA A 651 20.51 0.89 1.06
CA ALA A 651 21.43 1.35 2.10
C ALA A 651 22.89 0.96 1.82
N LEU A 652 23.11 -0.16 1.14
CA LEU A 652 24.45 -0.64 0.74
C LEU A 652 24.37 -1.53 -0.51
N ASN A 653 25.51 -1.67 -1.19
CA ASN A 653 25.73 -2.71 -2.15
C ASN A 653 26.54 -3.84 -1.49
N LEU A 654 26.12 -5.08 -1.69
CA LEU A 654 26.80 -6.27 -1.25
C LEU A 654 27.53 -6.92 -2.42
N ASP A 655 28.72 -7.47 -2.17
CA ASP A 655 29.40 -8.33 -3.14
C ASP A 655 28.65 -9.66 -3.28
N GLU A 656 28.84 -10.34 -4.40
CA GLU A 656 28.17 -11.62 -4.67
C GLU A 656 28.53 -12.66 -3.61
N GLY A 657 27.54 -13.24 -2.96
CA GLY A 657 27.69 -14.23 -1.91
C GLY A 657 28.07 -13.67 -0.54
N ASP A 658 28.11 -12.35 -0.35
CA ASP A 658 28.30 -11.72 0.95
C ASP A 658 26.96 -11.43 1.64
N GLU A 659 26.96 -11.40 2.95
CA GLU A 659 25.78 -11.19 3.79
C GLU A 659 26.07 -10.12 4.85
N LEU A 660 25.07 -9.33 5.20
CA LEU A 660 25.14 -8.36 6.29
C LEU A 660 25.00 -9.08 7.64
N VAL A 661 26.02 -9.01 8.49
CA VAL A 661 26.04 -9.71 9.79
C VAL A 661 25.69 -8.79 10.94
N SER A 662 26.16 -7.56 10.92
CA SER A 662 25.99 -6.65 12.03
C SER A 662 25.79 -5.23 11.57
N VAL A 663 24.85 -4.55 12.20
CA VAL A 663 24.63 -3.10 12.08
C VAL A 663 24.67 -2.50 13.47
N ARG A 664 25.46 -1.44 13.67
CA ARG A 664 25.59 -0.74 14.95
C ARG A 664 25.47 0.75 14.74
N GLU A 665 24.77 1.38 15.66
CA GLU A 665 24.78 2.84 15.77
C GLU A 665 26.10 3.29 16.37
N THR A 666 26.73 4.28 15.75
CA THR A 666 27.98 4.91 16.23
C THR A 666 27.91 6.42 16.08
N ASP A 667 28.70 7.14 16.89
CA ASP A 667 28.65 8.61 16.99
C ASP A 667 29.92 9.31 16.42
N GLY A 668 30.79 8.55 15.77
CA GLY A 668 32.04 9.05 15.19
C GLY A 668 33.27 8.93 16.13
N GLU A 669 33.05 8.55 17.38
CA GLU A 669 34.12 8.44 18.39
C GLU A 669 34.27 7.00 18.95
N GLN A 670 33.59 6.04 18.37
CA GLN A 670 33.58 4.66 18.85
C GLN A 670 34.74 3.84 18.33
N LYS A 671 35.12 2.85 19.10
CA LYS A 671 36.02 1.77 18.68
C LYS A 671 35.19 0.56 18.30
N ILE A 672 35.45 0.00 17.13
CA ILE A 672 34.69 -1.13 16.58
C ILE A 672 35.49 -2.42 16.78
N LEU A 673 34.87 -3.39 17.45
CA LEU A 673 35.35 -4.73 17.55
C LEU A 673 34.63 -5.61 16.53
N ILE A 674 35.37 -6.32 15.67
CA ILE A 674 34.82 -7.33 14.76
C ILE A 674 35.40 -8.68 15.18
N ALA A 675 34.55 -9.69 15.35
CA ALA A 675 34.94 -11.04 15.76
C ALA A 675 34.53 -12.09 14.73
N THR A 676 35.33 -13.13 14.61
CA THR A 676 35.15 -14.21 13.65
C THR A 676 34.75 -15.52 14.33
N HIS A 677 34.19 -16.43 13.54
CA HIS A 677 33.78 -17.78 13.97
C HIS A 677 34.95 -18.59 14.55
N ASP A 678 36.13 -18.48 13.97
CA ASP A 678 37.33 -19.25 14.41
C ASP A 678 38.07 -18.57 15.57
N GLY A 679 37.50 -17.57 16.19
CA GLY A 679 37.99 -17.00 17.43
C GLY A 679 39.01 -15.87 17.28
N MET A 680 39.03 -15.19 16.15
CA MET A 680 39.85 -13.98 15.94
C MET A 680 39.01 -12.73 16.18
N ALA A 681 39.66 -11.64 16.55
CA ALA A 681 39.01 -10.32 16.63
C ALA A 681 39.98 -9.19 16.27
N VAL A 682 39.42 -8.12 15.73
CA VAL A 682 40.13 -6.87 15.46
C VAL A 682 39.39 -5.73 16.15
N VAL A 683 40.12 -4.79 16.72
CA VAL A 683 39.56 -3.53 17.26
C VAL A 683 40.26 -2.37 16.59
N PHE A 684 39.48 -1.46 16.03
CA PHE A 684 39.99 -0.26 15.36
C PHE A 684 39.05 0.95 15.63
N ASP A 685 39.57 2.13 15.43
CA ASP A 685 38.75 3.35 15.53
C ASP A 685 37.78 3.46 14.36
N GLU A 686 36.51 3.82 14.61
CA GLU A 686 35.51 3.95 13.54
C GLU A 686 35.89 4.99 12.49
N THR A 687 36.72 5.98 12.85
CA THR A 687 37.21 7.00 11.91
C THR A 687 38.14 6.45 10.84
N ASP A 688 38.73 5.26 11.07
CA ASP A 688 39.49 4.52 10.04
C ASP A 688 38.56 4.10 8.86
N VAL A 689 37.27 4.13 9.06
CA VAL A 689 36.25 3.93 8.03
C VAL A 689 35.60 5.26 7.71
N ARG A 690 35.92 5.81 6.54
CA ARG A 690 35.26 7.06 6.10
C ARG A 690 33.74 6.89 5.99
N ALA A 691 33.00 7.95 6.26
CA ALA A 691 31.57 7.96 5.97
C ALA A 691 31.32 7.82 4.46
N MET A 692 30.40 6.97 4.07
CA MET A 692 30.12 6.61 2.67
C MET A 692 28.65 6.76 2.36
N GLY A 693 28.34 7.03 1.08
CA GLY A 693 26.98 7.08 0.58
C GLY A 693 26.31 5.71 0.52
N ARG A 694 25.01 5.70 0.35
CA ARG A 694 24.16 4.48 0.37
C ARG A 694 24.57 3.38 -0.62
N THR A 695 25.08 3.74 -1.78
CA THR A 695 25.45 2.80 -2.85
C THR A 695 26.88 2.24 -2.78
N ALA A 696 27.67 2.62 -1.76
CA ALA A 696 29.03 2.10 -1.59
C ALA A 696 29.00 0.66 -1.02
N VAL A 697 29.96 -0.16 -1.41
CA VAL A 697 30.17 -1.52 -0.88
C VAL A 697 30.80 -1.46 0.52
N GLY A 698 31.79 -0.61 0.72
CA GLY A 698 32.54 -0.51 1.97
C GLY A 698 34.02 -0.75 1.78
N VAL A 699 34.74 -0.99 2.88
CA VAL A 699 36.20 -1.24 2.91
C VAL A 699 36.49 -2.47 3.78
N ARG A 700 37.65 -3.10 3.62
CA ARG A 700 38.02 -4.25 4.44
C ARG A 700 38.15 -3.86 5.91
N GLY A 701 37.38 -4.51 6.78
CA GLY A 701 37.44 -4.37 8.24
C GLY A 701 38.40 -5.34 8.89
N ILE A 702 38.36 -6.62 8.51
CA ILE A 702 39.20 -7.69 8.99
C ILE A 702 39.68 -8.57 7.81
N LYS A 703 40.88 -9.12 7.90
CA LYS A 703 41.38 -10.13 6.96
C LYS A 703 41.05 -11.52 7.52
N LEU A 704 40.17 -12.22 6.85
CA LEU A 704 39.73 -13.58 7.24
C LEU A 704 40.76 -14.63 6.85
N ARG A 705 40.82 -15.71 7.63
CA ARG A 705 41.51 -16.97 7.27
C ARG A 705 40.60 -17.75 6.30
N GLU A 706 41.20 -18.77 5.66
CA GLU A 706 40.44 -19.64 4.76
C GLU A 706 39.33 -20.38 5.54
N GLY A 707 38.07 -20.26 5.10
CA GLY A 707 36.92 -20.88 5.73
C GLY A 707 36.34 -20.12 6.93
N ASP A 708 37.00 -19.06 7.44
CA ASP A 708 36.53 -18.24 8.54
C ASP A 708 35.56 -17.14 8.05
N TYR A 709 34.71 -16.68 8.92
CA TYR A 709 33.75 -15.61 8.62
C TYR A 709 33.43 -14.76 9.85
N VAL A 710 32.95 -13.54 9.65
CA VAL A 710 32.55 -12.66 10.73
C VAL A 710 31.24 -13.13 11.33
N VAL A 711 31.19 -13.19 12.67
CA VAL A 711 30.00 -13.57 13.43
C VAL A 711 29.31 -12.39 14.13
N GLY A 712 30.02 -11.27 14.27
CA GLY A 712 29.45 -10.08 14.87
C GLY A 712 30.44 -8.93 15.01
N ALA A 713 29.86 -7.78 15.32
CA ALA A 713 30.62 -6.59 15.67
C ALA A 713 29.98 -5.88 16.87
N ALA A 714 30.80 -5.18 17.64
CA ALA A 714 30.35 -4.43 18.83
C ALA A 714 31.15 -3.15 18.99
N ARG A 715 30.62 -2.23 19.79
CA ARG A 715 31.35 -1.01 20.23
C ARG A 715 32.24 -1.39 21.42
N ALA A 716 33.53 -1.28 21.26
CA ALA A 716 34.50 -1.58 22.30
C ALA A 716 34.63 -0.39 23.26
N GLN A 717 33.77 -0.33 24.27
CA GLN A 717 33.72 0.74 25.27
C GLN A 717 34.64 0.42 26.47
N GLU A 718 35.43 1.41 26.89
CA GLU A 718 36.31 1.29 28.07
C GLU A 718 35.50 0.98 29.34
N GLY A 719 36.06 0.16 30.22
CA GLY A 719 35.44 -0.27 31.46
C GLY A 719 34.36 -1.34 31.30
N LYS A 720 34.10 -1.81 30.07
CA LYS A 720 33.15 -2.91 29.79
C LYS A 720 33.86 -4.20 29.41
N GLU A 721 33.08 -5.28 29.31
CA GLU A 721 33.59 -6.62 28.98
C GLU A 721 33.02 -7.12 27.66
N VAL A 722 33.82 -7.85 26.91
CA VAL A 722 33.40 -8.55 25.69
C VAL A 722 32.87 -9.92 26.08
N LEU A 723 31.55 -10.09 25.98
CA LEU A 723 30.88 -11.37 26.13
C LEU A 723 30.95 -12.15 24.82
N THR A 724 31.51 -13.36 24.85
CA THR A 724 31.62 -14.25 23.71
C THR A 724 30.95 -15.58 23.98
N ILE A 725 30.07 -16.03 23.07
CA ILE A 725 29.31 -17.27 23.16
C ILE A 725 29.63 -18.18 21.97
N THR A 726 29.69 -19.50 22.24
CA THR A 726 29.98 -20.51 21.24
C THR A 726 28.79 -21.39 20.89
N GLU A 727 28.89 -22.11 19.78
CA GLU A 727 27.81 -23.01 19.28
C GLU A 727 27.40 -24.08 20.29
N LYS A 728 28.34 -24.58 21.08
CA LYS A 728 28.08 -25.65 22.08
C LYS A 728 27.76 -25.11 23.48
N GLY A 729 27.32 -23.80 23.54
CA GLY A 729 26.81 -23.21 24.78
C GLY A 729 27.86 -22.82 25.81
N TYR A 730 29.14 -22.71 25.41
CA TYR A 730 30.19 -22.13 26.24
C TYR A 730 30.25 -20.62 26.08
N GLY A 731 30.65 -19.92 27.11
CA GLY A 731 30.79 -18.48 27.08
C GLY A 731 31.75 -17.95 28.13
N LYS A 732 32.18 -16.72 27.92
CA LYS A 732 33.04 -15.98 28.84
C LYS A 732 32.88 -14.47 28.63
N LYS A 733 33.30 -13.73 29.62
CA LYS A 733 33.54 -12.27 29.50
C LYS A 733 35.07 -12.01 29.52
N THR A 734 35.49 -11.02 28.79
CA THR A 734 36.88 -10.56 28.73
C THR A 734 36.90 -9.04 28.76
N PRO A 735 37.70 -8.39 29.65
CA PRO A 735 37.79 -6.93 29.67
C PRO A 735 38.18 -6.36 28.30
N VAL A 736 37.55 -5.29 27.89
CA VAL A 736 37.81 -4.63 26.60
C VAL A 736 39.26 -4.20 26.47
N GLU A 737 39.90 -3.82 27.57
CA GLU A 737 41.31 -3.39 27.63
C GLU A 737 42.32 -4.48 27.22
N GLU A 738 41.93 -5.75 27.24
CA GLU A 738 42.78 -6.82 26.75
C GLU A 738 42.90 -6.87 25.20
N TYR A 739 42.00 -6.09 24.50
CA TYR A 739 42.00 -6.00 23.04
C TYR A 739 42.75 -4.75 22.59
N ARG A 740 43.96 -4.94 22.08
CA ARG A 740 44.72 -3.80 21.53
C ARG A 740 44.05 -3.18 20.32
N ILE A 741 44.05 -1.89 20.26
CA ILE A 741 43.56 -1.14 19.10
C ILE A 741 44.58 -1.26 17.99
N THR A 742 44.14 -1.61 16.78
CA THR A 742 44.97 -1.75 15.58
C THR A 742 44.30 -1.06 14.41
N ASN A 743 44.97 -0.93 13.27
CA ASN A 743 44.34 -0.48 12.06
C ASN A 743 43.39 -1.55 11.53
N ARG A 744 42.31 -1.13 10.84
CA ARG A 744 41.38 -2.04 10.15
C ARG A 744 42.08 -2.89 9.10
N GLY A 745 41.51 -4.04 8.73
CA GLY A 745 41.97 -4.88 7.63
C GLY A 745 43.07 -5.85 7.97
N GLY A 746 43.47 -5.92 9.26
CA GLY A 746 44.46 -6.92 9.74
C GLY A 746 43.84 -8.29 10.06
N LEU A 747 44.65 -9.29 10.37
CA LEU A 747 44.22 -10.63 10.81
C LEU A 747 43.64 -10.64 12.23
N GLY A 748 43.80 -9.56 13.00
CA GLY A 748 43.37 -9.46 14.36
C GLY A 748 44.21 -10.25 15.37
N ILE A 749 43.61 -10.39 16.56
CA ILE A 749 44.19 -11.12 17.68
C ILE A 749 43.23 -12.21 18.14
N LYS A 750 43.75 -13.19 18.89
CA LYS A 750 42.92 -14.29 19.40
C LYS A 750 41.92 -13.75 20.44
N ASN A 751 40.65 -13.97 20.15
CA ASN A 751 39.55 -13.63 21.04
C ASN A 751 39.12 -14.80 21.92
N TYR A 752 39.12 -16.01 21.35
CA TYR A 752 38.61 -17.22 22.00
C TYR A 752 39.42 -18.41 21.60
N MET A 753 39.60 -19.41 22.55
CA MET A 753 40.21 -20.69 22.24
C MET A 753 39.15 -21.67 21.74
N VAL A 754 38.89 -21.65 20.44
CA VAL A 754 37.95 -22.57 19.79
C VAL A 754 38.51 -23.98 19.77
N THR A 755 37.70 -24.96 20.20
CA THR A 755 38.02 -26.40 20.25
C THR A 755 36.78 -27.19 19.82
N GLU A 756 36.96 -28.48 19.51
CA GLU A 756 35.86 -29.40 19.23
C GLU A 756 34.81 -29.43 20.36
N LYS A 757 35.26 -29.21 21.61
CA LYS A 757 34.39 -29.17 22.79
C LYS A 757 33.50 -27.95 22.85
N THR A 758 33.97 -26.79 22.43
CA THR A 758 33.24 -25.50 22.50
C THR A 758 32.46 -25.20 21.24
N GLY A 759 32.89 -25.73 20.09
CA GLY A 759 32.42 -25.26 18.77
C GLY A 759 32.91 -23.86 18.47
N GLY A 760 32.55 -23.34 17.30
CA GLY A 760 32.90 -22.02 16.83
C GLY A 760 32.14 -20.91 17.61
N ILE A 761 32.54 -19.66 17.41
CA ILE A 761 31.85 -18.51 18.00
C ILE A 761 30.56 -18.24 17.25
N VAL A 762 29.50 -18.03 18.01
CA VAL A 762 28.17 -17.61 17.45
C VAL A 762 28.02 -16.12 17.44
N GLY A 763 28.52 -15.43 18.48
CA GLY A 763 28.38 -13.99 18.57
C GLY A 763 29.19 -13.37 19.68
N VAL A 764 29.31 -12.06 19.61
CA VAL A 764 29.94 -11.21 20.62
C VAL A 764 29.07 -10.01 20.96
N LYS A 765 29.07 -9.62 22.25
CA LYS A 765 28.42 -8.41 22.73
C LYS A 765 29.37 -7.70 23.71
N VAL A 766 29.22 -6.41 23.88
CA VAL A 766 29.91 -5.65 24.93
C VAL A 766 28.90 -5.41 26.04
N VAL A 767 29.27 -5.77 27.28
CA VAL A 767 28.38 -5.79 28.45
C VAL A 767 29.03 -5.10 29.63
N ASP A 768 28.24 -4.61 30.56
CA ASP A 768 28.71 -4.06 31.84
C ASP A 768 28.33 -4.94 33.06
N GLY A 769 27.59 -5.99 32.84
CA GLY A 769 27.17 -6.94 33.86
C GLY A 769 25.79 -6.70 34.44
N SER A 770 25.15 -5.59 34.10
CA SER A 770 23.79 -5.24 34.56
C SER A 770 22.69 -5.86 33.69
N GLU A 771 23.07 -6.56 32.62
CA GLU A 771 22.13 -7.10 31.65
C GLU A 771 21.87 -8.59 31.89
N ASP A 772 20.79 -9.09 31.29
CA ASP A 772 20.52 -10.50 31.10
C ASP A 772 20.83 -10.92 29.65
N LEU A 773 21.40 -12.10 29.50
CA LEU A 773 21.70 -12.73 28.21
C LEU A 773 20.58 -13.64 27.78
N LEU A 774 20.07 -13.44 26.58
CA LEU A 774 19.16 -14.35 25.89
C LEU A 774 19.94 -15.19 24.88
N LEU A 775 19.84 -16.52 24.96
CA LEU A 775 20.42 -17.45 23.99
C LEU A 775 19.30 -18.23 23.29
N VAL A 776 19.43 -18.38 21.99
CA VAL A 776 18.49 -19.16 21.17
C VAL A 776 19.22 -20.28 20.47
N THR A 777 18.67 -21.51 20.54
CA THR A 777 19.21 -22.66 19.84
C THR A 777 18.52 -22.91 18.50
N ARG A 778 19.12 -23.76 17.67
CA ARG A 778 18.57 -24.22 16.40
C ARG A 778 17.19 -24.88 16.57
N ALA A 779 16.98 -25.62 17.66
CA ALA A 779 15.68 -26.21 18.00
C ALA A 779 14.65 -25.20 18.53
N GLY A 780 14.95 -23.91 18.57
CA GLY A 780 14.06 -22.86 19.05
C GLY A 780 13.94 -22.78 20.58
N ILE A 781 14.89 -23.36 21.30
CA ILE A 781 14.95 -23.26 22.77
C ILE A 781 15.61 -21.93 23.13
N LEU A 782 14.96 -21.17 24.01
CA LEU A 782 15.47 -19.91 24.52
C LEU A 782 15.78 -20.04 26.03
N ILE A 783 16.94 -19.51 26.42
CA ILE A 783 17.33 -19.34 27.84
C ILE A 783 17.63 -17.86 28.11
N ARG A 784 17.24 -17.41 29.30
CA ARG A 784 17.64 -16.12 29.86
C ARG A 784 18.53 -16.37 31.07
N THR A 785 19.69 -15.74 31.12
CA THR A 785 20.64 -15.87 32.24
C THR A 785 21.30 -14.53 32.53
N PRO A 786 21.50 -14.17 33.83
CA PRO A 786 22.23 -12.92 34.17
C PRO A 786 23.64 -12.97 33.63
N VAL A 787 24.06 -11.86 32.98
CA VAL A 787 25.44 -11.71 32.50
C VAL A 787 26.46 -11.77 33.61
N GLU A 788 26.09 -11.26 34.80
CA GLU A 788 26.95 -11.31 35.99
C GLU A 788 27.37 -12.73 36.37
N ALA A 789 26.50 -13.73 36.16
CA ALA A 789 26.78 -15.13 36.43
C ALA A 789 27.87 -15.74 35.53
N ILE A 790 28.23 -15.09 34.42
CA ILE A 790 29.25 -15.57 33.47
C ILE A 790 30.62 -15.10 33.91
N ARG A 791 31.57 -16.03 33.97
CA ARG A 791 32.91 -15.78 34.49
C ARG A 791 33.73 -14.89 33.54
N THR A 792 34.42 -13.90 34.13
CA THR A 792 35.44 -13.08 33.46
C THR A 792 36.77 -13.85 33.35
N THR A 793 37.31 -13.93 32.17
CA THR A 793 38.56 -14.66 31.88
C THR A 793 39.34 -14.01 30.74
N GLY A 794 40.62 -14.34 30.59
CA GLY A 794 41.47 -13.80 29.54
C GLY A 794 41.05 -14.24 28.12
N ARG A 795 41.49 -13.50 27.10
CA ARG A 795 41.12 -13.68 25.69
C ARG A 795 41.30 -15.11 25.15
N ALA A 796 42.43 -15.76 25.41
CA ALA A 796 42.77 -17.08 24.86
C ALA A 796 42.31 -18.23 25.74
N THR A 797 41.06 -18.16 26.28
CA THR A 797 40.48 -19.22 27.15
C THR A 797 39.22 -19.83 26.51
N GLN A 798 38.76 -20.96 27.00
CA GLN A 798 37.59 -21.69 26.52
C GLN A 798 36.28 -21.29 27.21
N GLY A 799 36.33 -20.45 28.25
CA GLY A 799 35.16 -20.05 29.01
C GLY A 799 34.51 -21.15 29.85
N VAL A 800 33.27 -20.96 30.21
CA VAL A 800 32.43 -21.84 31.04
C VAL A 800 31.18 -22.26 30.31
N ILE A 801 30.50 -23.34 30.78
CA ILE A 801 29.19 -23.70 30.22
C ILE A 801 28.15 -22.65 30.69
N VAL A 802 27.52 -22.01 29.72
CA VAL A 802 26.40 -21.05 29.95
C VAL A 802 25.07 -21.73 29.72
N MET A 803 24.98 -22.59 28.70
CA MET A 803 23.77 -23.33 28.35
C MET A 803 24.09 -24.84 28.17
N ARG A 804 23.15 -25.70 28.55
CA ARG A 804 23.12 -27.13 28.24
C ARG A 804 21.96 -27.46 27.32
N PHE A 805 22.17 -28.34 26.36
CA PHE A 805 21.15 -28.74 25.40
C PHE A 805 20.35 -29.95 25.94
N LYS A 806 19.06 -29.97 25.54
CA LYS A 806 18.17 -31.11 25.83
C LYS A 806 18.29 -32.21 24.78
N GLU A 807 18.57 -31.82 23.54
CA GLU A 807 18.69 -32.70 22.39
C GLU A 807 20.14 -32.79 21.93
N GLU A 808 20.57 -34.00 21.57
CA GLU A 808 21.89 -34.25 21.04
C GLU A 808 22.01 -33.66 19.61
N GLY A 809 22.99 -32.80 19.37
CA GLY A 809 23.17 -32.14 18.06
C GLY A 809 22.55 -30.73 17.94
N ASP A 810 21.86 -30.23 18.99
CA ASP A 810 21.45 -28.83 19.02
C ASP A 810 22.64 -27.87 19.22
N SER A 811 22.48 -26.63 18.82
CA SER A 811 23.53 -25.61 18.93
C SER A 811 22.91 -24.22 19.12
N VAL A 812 23.68 -23.37 19.83
CA VAL A 812 23.30 -21.94 19.92
C VAL A 812 23.49 -21.32 18.53
N ILE A 813 22.52 -20.53 18.10
CA ILE A 813 22.54 -19.84 16.81
C ILE A 813 22.47 -18.33 16.93
N SER A 814 21.94 -17.80 18.03
CA SER A 814 21.81 -16.35 18.23
C SER A 814 21.86 -15.97 19.72
N MET A 815 22.23 -14.72 19.99
CA MET A 815 22.30 -14.15 21.33
C MET A 815 21.81 -12.70 21.33
N ALA A 816 21.10 -12.32 22.39
CA ALA A 816 20.66 -10.94 22.64
C ALA A 816 20.88 -10.56 24.11
N LEU A 817 20.84 -9.27 24.39
CA LEU A 817 20.87 -8.71 25.73
C LEU A 817 19.50 -8.08 26.04
N THR A 818 19.10 -8.14 27.31
CA THR A 818 17.93 -7.45 27.84
C THR A 818 18.27 -6.87 29.21
N GLU A 819 17.48 -5.89 29.65
CA GLU A 819 17.63 -5.35 31.00
C GLU A 819 17.41 -6.44 32.05
N HIS A 820 18.17 -6.37 33.14
CA HIS A 820 17.99 -7.28 34.25
C HIS A 820 16.71 -6.94 35.01
N GLU A 821 15.82 -7.90 35.18
CA GLU A 821 14.67 -7.77 36.06
C GLU A 821 15.06 -8.22 37.47
N GLU A 822 15.04 -7.30 38.42
CA GLU A 822 15.07 -7.70 39.85
C GLU A 822 13.82 -8.53 40.15
N SER A 823 13.99 -9.79 40.49
CA SER A 823 12.91 -10.59 41.02
C SER A 823 12.44 -9.94 42.31
N GLU A 824 11.23 -9.35 42.31
CA GLU A 824 10.53 -9.06 43.54
C GLU A 824 10.40 -10.39 44.33
N GLU A 825 11.14 -10.52 45.45
CA GLU A 825 10.97 -11.61 46.43
C GLU A 825 9.60 -11.51 47.13
#